data_622ea920a90b0a7248cd6a2ad8dfa12e
#
_entry.id   622ea920a90b0a7248cd6a2ad8dfa12e
#
_cell.length_a   1.000
_cell.length_b   1.000
_cell.length_c   1.000
_cell.angle_alpha   90.00
_cell.angle_beta   90.00
_cell.angle_gamma   90.00
#
_symmetry.space_group_name_H-M   'P 1'
#
loop_
_entity.id
_entity.type
_entity.pdbx_description
1 polymer ?
#
loop_
_entity_poly.entity_id
_entity_poly.type
_entity_poly.pdbx_seq_one_letter_code
_entity_poly.pdbx_strand_id
1 'polypeptide(L)'
;MKSLLMGAASLTAMVSLAVETPPPLVTEKGARGDAKEVRRAFDQGEFAITCSVKFDALPSKGAVTGLIDITADKDGVVKVRVPKAKTSLDRDFICYSRAKVKKGEWHHLAFNFSRLRDRAALYLDGSLQYENDAKAIPLPGVGEPVVAKDFKGEVKDFKAWDIALESERILPSPDGKGSRWDVKHAARIAALKARLDANPKAKFGPVAVVTTDPTDQERVLDDGLPEKADFSGAVEVFAARDEFEDASVVVTALEPVKEFTLELSDLACGGAKIPAKDVDIRLVKRWFRSGGAWHTYFVDYRFRVLTPHLLVHDDDLIRVDELRTRNFLRFDYPDGRRWTDVSDPHKGIDWSFENMPFRDADTIQPIRSLAAYGRNQQYFLTFHAKKDAKPGLYTGSLKLVADGKTAGTMPVRFRILDFTLPPRGSSYDDPSIMYQGHVNNQASFCRGRTQKEREACAKAMIRTMKEHNQLDFNGMWGNRDKAALAKEVGMIPDSMHIGNSIDRWQNLFPDKKYDELTSDDLKLAMRYTERKNRNWFDYYNTEYPDADKYMLFYSESSAYQALHIWQEEQARLVREKMKNAKVYAHSMGVWNWYFAGDIQDGNVQTSLDRADADRWHALGEPIYPYAKPFAAPENPAAQRSHLGLSRWKFSHMDGNMQHGCLARVESWNEWSNSAGGDGNYRCQVMLYEQYGGFLETICWAGVREAYDDVRYLSLLKAKATAQLKAKSEPLMREARRALIWLENLNGADEGMQDVRIAAVRRIQILDQLARKEAR
;
A
#
# COMPACT_ATOMS: atom_id res chain seq x y z
N MET A 1 -2.41 -21.38 -8.85
CA MET A 1 -3.70 -21.39 -8.11
C MET A 1 -3.62 -21.90 -6.66
N LYS A 2 -2.70 -22.76 -6.26
CA LYS A 2 -2.57 -23.22 -4.85
C LYS A 2 -1.87 -22.22 -3.92
N SER A 3 -1.04 -21.30 -4.41
CA SER A 3 -0.36 -20.27 -3.60
C SER A 3 -1.22 -19.07 -3.25
N LEU A 4 -2.32 -18.85 -3.94
CA LEU A 4 -3.26 -17.76 -3.67
C LEU A 4 -4.20 -18.02 -2.47
N LEU A 5 -4.34 -19.28 -2.05
CA LEU A 5 -5.21 -19.67 -0.92
C LEU A 5 -4.53 -19.55 0.46
N MET A 6 -3.20 -19.45 0.53
CA MET A 6 -2.51 -19.24 1.82
C MET A 6 -2.61 -17.81 2.37
N GLY A 7 -2.91 -16.82 1.51
CA GLY A 7 -3.08 -15.43 1.97
C GLY A 7 -4.37 -15.15 2.75
N ALA A 8 -5.41 -15.96 2.56
CA ALA A 8 -6.72 -15.71 3.17
C ALA A 8 -6.83 -16.12 4.65
N ALA A 9 -5.98 -17.03 5.12
CA ALA A 9 -6.04 -17.54 6.49
C ALA A 9 -5.41 -16.61 7.53
N SER A 10 -4.56 -15.64 7.12
CA SER A 10 -3.88 -14.72 8.05
C SER A 10 -4.60 -13.39 8.27
N LEU A 11 -5.65 -13.10 7.51
CA LEU A 11 -6.38 -11.82 7.57
C LEU A 11 -7.25 -11.64 8.82
N THR A 12 -7.59 -12.71 9.50
CA THR A 12 -8.43 -12.67 10.71
C THR A 12 -7.69 -12.27 12.00
N ALA A 13 -6.38 -12.08 11.96
CA ALA A 13 -5.56 -11.95 13.16
C ALA A 13 -4.95 -10.54 13.39
N MET A 14 -5.36 -9.51 12.65
CA MET A 14 -4.80 -8.16 12.84
C MET A 14 -5.65 -7.28 13.76
N VAL A 15 -5.98 -7.79 14.92
CA VAL A 15 -6.50 -6.95 16.00
C VAL A 15 -5.31 -6.31 16.69
N SER A 16 -5.29 -4.98 16.80
CA SER A 16 -4.30 -4.31 17.66
C SER A 16 -4.45 -4.83 19.09
N LEU A 17 -3.38 -5.45 19.60
CA LEU A 17 -3.33 -5.93 20.97
C LEU A 17 -2.63 -4.92 21.91
N ALA A 18 -2.13 -3.81 21.38
CA ALA A 18 -1.42 -2.81 22.14
C ALA A 18 -2.34 -1.86 22.93
N VAL A 19 -3.61 -1.75 22.54
CA VAL A 19 -4.55 -0.86 23.20
C VAL A 19 -5.45 -1.65 24.13
N GLU A 20 -5.44 -1.31 25.42
CA GLU A 20 -6.33 -1.93 26.41
C GLU A 20 -7.80 -1.67 26.12
N THR A 21 -8.66 -2.64 26.47
CA THR A 21 -10.10 -2.46 26.39
C THR A 21 -10.52 -1.39 27.41
N PRO A 22 -11.19 -0.31 27.01
CA PRO A 22 -11.61 0.73 27.95
C PRO A 22 -12.64 0.19 28.95
N PRO A 23 -12.77 0.83 30.10
CA PRO A 23 -13.79 0.45 31.05
C PRO A 23 -15.19 0.66 30.43
N PRO A 24 -16.16 -0.24 30.69
CA PRO A 24 -17.50 -0.15 30.13
C PRO A 24 -18.24 1.12 30.61
N LEU A 25 -19.10 1.63 29.73
CA LEU A 25 -19.92 2.81 30.04
C LEU A 25 -21.11 2.44 30.94
N VAL A 26 -21.66 1.22 30.81
CA VAL A 26 -22.72 0.69 31.64
C VAL A 26 -22.33 -0.67 32.21
N THR A 27 -22.61 -0.87 33.50
CA THR A 27 -22.43 -2.15 34.21
C THR A 27 -23.71 -2.48 34.97
N GLU A 28 -23.77 -3.64 35.64
CA GLU A 28 -24.87 -3.97 36.56
C GLU A 28 -24.99 -2.98 37.71
N LYS A 29 -23.95 -2.24 38.05
CA LYS A 29 -23.96 -1.19 39.10
C LYS A 29 -24.51 0.14 38.61
N GLY A 30 -24.80 0.25 37.31
CA GLY A 30 -25.33 1.45 36.67
C GLY A 30 -24.45 2.04 35.60
N ALA A 31 -24.86 3.18 35.08
CA ALA A 31 -24.16 3.91 34.03
C ALA A 31 -23.09 4.87 34.62
N ARG A 32 -21.99 5.05 33.89
CA ARG A 32 -20.99 6.07 34.16
C ARG A 32 -21.39 7.38 33.49
N GLY A 33 -22.02 8.28 34.20
CA GLY A 33 -22.47 9.57 33.69
C GLY A 33 -23.99 9.70 33.64
N ASP A 34 -24.45 10.81 33.09
CA ASP A 34 -25.88 11.11 32.94
C ASP A 34 -26.53 10.15 31.91
N ALA A 35 -27.74 9.65 32.24
CA ALA A 35 -28.45 8.69 31.40
C ALA A 35 -28.71 9.20 29.97
N LYS A 36 -28.91 10.51 29.78
CA LYS A 36 -29.14 11.13 28.48
C LYS A 36 -27.85 11.16 27.66
N GLU A 37 -26.71 11.45 28.28
CA GLU A 37 -25.40 11.43 27.63
C GLU A 37 -25.01 10.01 27.24
N VAL A 38 -25.22 9.05 28.12
CA VAL A 38 -24.99 7.63 27.85
C VAL A 38 -25.82 7.16 26.66
N ARG A 39 -27.13 7.46 26.64
CA ARG A 39 -27.99 7.13 25.49
C ARG A 39 -27.46 7.76 24.20
N ARG A 40 -27.11 9.05 24.25
CA ARG A 40 -26.56 9.76 23.07
C ARG A 40 -25.28 9.11 22.53
N ALA A 41 -24.44 8.56 23.42
CA ALA A 41 -23.25 7.84 23.01
C ALA A 41 -23.61 6.55 22.24
N PHE A 42 -24.54 5.76 22.74
CA PHE A 42 -25.02 4.54 22.07
C PHE A 42 -25.80 4.81 20.77
N ASP A 43 -26.54 5.92 20.70
CA ASP A 43 -27.29 6.34 19.50
C ASP A 43 -26.37 6.65 18.30
N GLN A 44 -25.03 6.73 18.47
CA GLN A 44 -24.08 6.83 17.35
C GLN A 44 -24.00 5.55 16.53
N GLY A 45 -24.50 4.44 17.07
CA GLY A 45 -24.53 3.17 16.33
C GLY A 45 -23.26 2.33 16.40
N GLU A 46 -22.40 2.61 17.38
CA GLU A 46 -21.20 1.86 17.68
C GLU A 46 -21.27 1.37 19.10
N PHE A 47 -21.55 0.09 19.34
CA PHE A 47 -21.59 -0.43 20.70
C PHE A 47 -21.38 -1.94 20.80
N ALA A 48 -20.91 -2.38 21.97
CA ALA A 48 -20.82 -3.78 22.35
C ALA A 48 -21.49 -4.01 23.71
N ILE A 49 -22.13 -5.16 23.86
CA ILE A 49 -22.77 -5.58 25.11
C ILE A 49 -22.35 -7.01 25.42
N THR A 50 -22.01 -7.31 26.67
CA THR A 50 -21.76 -8.67 27.14
C THR A 50 -22.37 -8.87 28.52
N CYS A 51 -22.85 -10.08 28.79
CA CYS A 51 -23.34 -10.48 30.12
C CYS A 51 -23.42 -12.00 30.26
N SER A 52 -23.44 -12.48 31.50
CA SER A 52 -23.95 -13.80 31.84
C SER A 52 -25.42 -13.67 32.22
N VAL A 53 -26.31 -14.46 31.64
CA VAL A 53 -27.75 -14.41 31.83
C VAL A 53 -28.31 -15.78 32.17
N LYS A 54 -29.27 -15.79 33.15
CA LYS A 54 -30.04 -16.97 33.49
C LYS A 54 -31.53 -16.63 33.39
N PHE A 55 -32.27 -17.34 32.56
CA PHE A 55 -33.71 -17.13 32.35
C PHE A 55 -34.53 -18.03 33.27
N ASP A 56 -35.31 -17.47 34.18
CA ASP A 56 -36.18 -18.23 35.07
C ASP A 56 -37.50 -18.64 34.42
N ALA A 57 -37.80 -18.10 33.23
CA ALA A 57 -38.98 -18.43 32.43
C ALA A 57 -38.68 -18.39 30.95
N LEU A 58 -39.30 -19.27 30.18
CA LEU A 58 -39.36 -19.27 28.73
C LEU A 58 -40.82 -19.35 28.28
N PRO A 59 -41.35 -18.37 27.52
CA PRO A 59 -40.66 -17.16 27.06
C PRO A 59 -40.24 -16.22 28.20
N SER A 60 -39.14 -15.48 28.00
CA SER A 60 -38.63 -14.56 29.00
C SER A 60 -39.63 -13.43 29.29
N LYS A 61 -39.67 -12.98 30.54
CA LYS A 61 -40.45 -11.79 30.95
C LYS A 61 -39.48 -10.66 31.27
N GLY A 62 -39.73 -9.48 30.70
CA GLY A 62 -38.82 -8.37 30.76
C GLY A 62 -37.58 -8.55 29.83
N ALA A 63 -36.74 -7.54 29.76
CA ALA A 63 -35.52 -7.50 28.95
C ALA A 63 -34.25 -7.53 29.82
N VAL A 64 -33.20 -8.17 29.32
CA VAL A 64 -31.90 -8.24 30.01
C VAL A 64 -31.30 -6.87 30.25
N THR A 65 -31.58 -5.90 29.39
CA THR A 65 -31.15 -4.52 29.49
C THR A 65 -32.20 -3.57 28.89
N GLY A 66 -32.27 -2.35 29.37
CA GLY A 66 -33.12 -1.30 28.81
C GLY A 66 -32.49 -0.62 27.57
N LEU A 67 -31.22 -0.82 27.28
CA LEU A 67 -30.55 -0.24 26.09
C LEU A 67 -31.13 -0.80 24.78
N ILE A 68 -31.26 -2.11 24.71
CA ILE A 68 -31.79 -2.86 23.57
C ILE A 68 -32.66 -4.04 24.11
N ASP A 69 -33.53 -4.58 23.29
CA ASP A 69 -34.34 -5.73 23.71
C ASP A 69 -33.57 -7.04 23.51
N ILE A 70 -33.23 -7.69 24.61
CA ILE A 70 -32.67 -9.04 24.63
C ILE A 70 -33.63 -9.95 25.35
N THR A 71 -34.26 -10.89 24.63
CA THR A 71 -35.28 -11.78 25.14
C THR A 71 -35.06 -13.21 24.65
N ALA A 72 -35.69 -14.20 25.30
CA ALA A 72 -35.73 -15.58 24.80
C ALA A 72 -37.20 -15.99 24.59
N ASP A 73 -37.48 -16.71 23.51
CA ASP A 73 -38.80 -17.24 23.19
C ASP A 73 -39.12 -18.55 23.98
N LYS A 74 -40.29 -19.12 23.74
CA LYS A 74 -40.73 -20.37 24.40
C LYS A 74 -39.80 -21.58 24.11
N ASP A 75 -39.10 -21.54 22.99
CA ASP A 75 -38.18 -22.60 22.54
C ASP A 75 -36.74 -22.36 22.94
N GLY A 76 -36.47 -21.25 23.66
CA GLY A 76 -35.14 -20.84 24.12
C GLY A 76 -34.30 -20.12 23.07
N VAL A 77 -34.89 -19.71 21.94
CA VAL A 77 -34.18 -18.89 20.95
C VAL A 77 -34.02 -17.46 21.47
N VAL A 78 -32.78 -16.97 21.55
CA VAL A 78 -32.50 -15.60 21.96
C VAL A 78 -32.78 -14.65 20.80
N LYS A 79 -33.59 -13.63 21.06
CA LYS A 79 -33.88 -12.54 20.13
C LYS A 79 -33.21 -11.28 20.64
N VAL A 80 -32.45 -10.62 19.78
CA VAL A 80 -31.92 -9.28 19.99
C VAL A 80 -32.62 -8.33 19.05
N ARG A 81 -33.18 -7.26 19.57
CA ARG A 81 -33.80 -6.17 18.81
C ARG A 81 -33.15 -4.85 19.20
N VAL A 82 -32.60 -4.17 18.21
CA VAL A 82 -32.11 -2.80 18.34
C VAL A 82 -33.16 -1.88 17.72
N PRO A 83 -33.84 -1.07 18.52
CA PRO A 83 -34.82 -0.12 18.00
C PRO A 83 -34.16 0.90 17.08
N LYS A 84 -34.84 1.26 16.03
CA LYS A 84 -34.39 2.35 15.15
C LYS A 84 -34.54 3.71 15.79
N ALA A 85 -33.72 4.68 15.37
CA ALA A 85 -33.94 6.08 15.77
C ALA A 85 -35.28 6.60 15.21
N LYS A 86 -35.94 7.48 15.96
CA LYS A 86 -37.23 8.09 15.55
C LYS A 86 -37.13 8.84 14.22
N THR A 87 -35.95 9.34 13.90
CA THR A 87 -35.64 10.08 12.66
C THR A 87 -35.32 9.14 11.48
N SER A 88 -35.16 7.84 11.72
CA SER A 88 -34.83 6.87 10.66
C SER A 88 -36.11 6.35 9.98
N LEU A 89 -36.07 6.27 8.66
CA LEU A 89 -37.11 5.60 7.86
C LEU A 89 -36.95 4.07 7.83
N ASP A 90 -35.86 3.55 8.34
CA ASP A 90 -35.54 2.12 8.38
C ASP A 90 -36.50 1.34 9.32
N ARG A 91 -36.27 0.04 9.38
CA ARG A 91 -36.91 -0.87 10.36
C ARG A 91 -35.96 -1.10 11.52
N ASP A 92 -36.49 -1.58 12.65
CA ASP A 92 -35.68 -2.07 13.76
C ASP A 92 -34.74 -3.18 13.26
N PHE A 93 -33.53 -3.21 13.78
CA PHE A 93 -32.64 -4.34 13.56
C PHE A 93 -33.05 -5.50 14.47
N ILE A 94 -33.20 -6.70 13.91
CA ILE A 94 -33.61 -7.89 14.68
C ILE A 94 -32.73 -9.06 14.24
N CYS A 95 -32.17 -9.78 15.21
CA CYS A 95 -31.50 -11.05 14.97
C CYS A 95 -31.86 -12.12 16.00
N TYR A 96 -31.58 -13.38 15.66
CA TYR A 96 -31.90 -14.53 16.46
C TYR A 96 -30.70 -15.46 16.63
N SER A 97 -30.61 -16.10 17.81
CA SER A 97 -29.60 -17.16 17.99
C SER A 97 -30.03 -18.44 17.24
N ARG A 98 -29.01 -19.22 16.80
CA ARG A 98 -29.22 -20.59 16.28
C ARG A 98 -29.28 -21.59 17.43
N ALA A 99 -28.40 -21.43 18.43
CA ALA A 99 -28.44 -22.23 19.65
C ALA A 99 -29.52 -21.69 20.59
N LYS A 100 -30.02 -22.59 21.46
CA LYS A 100 -31.11 -22.35 22.39
C LYS A 100 -30.57 -22.24 23.82
N VAL A 101 -31.06 -21.28 24.57
CA VAL A 101 -30.84 -21.21 26.02
C VAL A 101 -31.80 -22.16 26.74
N LYS A 102 -31.40 -22.63 27.92
CA LYS A 102 -32.23 -23.45 28.79
C LYS A 102 -32.66 -22.67 30.03
N LYS A 103 -33.91 -22.91 30.45
CA LYS A 103 -34.43 -22.33 31.68
C LYS A 103 -33.56 -22.75 32.87
N GLY A 104 -33.17 -21.75 33.69
CA GLY A 104 -32.39 -21.99 34.91
C GLY A 104 -30.90 -22.26 34.71
N GLU A 105 -30.40 -22.30 33.46
CA GLU A 105 -28.96 -22.42 33.17
C GLU A 105 -28.37 -21.05 32.91
N TRP A 106 -27.05 -20.88 33.25
CA TRP A 106 -26.29 -19.71 32.92
C TRP A 106 -25.76 -19.79 31.51
N HIS A 107 -25.94 -18.71 30.76
CA HIS A 107 -25.41 -18.55 29.40
C HIS A 107 -24.62 -17.25 29.29
N HIS A 108 -23.51 -17.25 28.57
CA HIS A 108 -22.78 -16.04 28.21
C HIS A 108 -23.32 -15.49 26.89
N LEU A 109 -23.73 -14.24 26.88
CA LEU A 109 -24.23 -13.54 25.70
C LEU A 109 -23.29 -12.36 25.39
N ALA A 110 -22.94 -12.22 24.12
CA ALA A 110 -22.24 -11.02 23.63
C ALA A 110 -22.89 -10.54 22.32
N PHE A 111 -23.06 -9.25 22.21
CA PHE A 111 -23.62 -8.60 21.02
C PHE A 111 -22.77 -7.41 20.64
N ASN A 112 -22.46 -7.30 19.35
CA ASN A 112 -21.69 -6.24 18.79
C ASN A 112 -22.47 -5.57 17.65
N PHE A 113 -22.48 -4.24 17.61
CA PHE A 113 -23.23 -3.47 16.64
C PHE A 113 -22.38 -2.30 16.15
N SER A 114 -22.11 -2.27 14.85
CA SER A 114 -21.31 -1.22 14.22
C SER A 114 -21.97 -0.74 12.93
N ARG A 115 -22.54 0.44 12.98
CA ARG A 115 -23.09 1.12 11.81
C ARG A 115 -21.98 1.54 10.85
N LEU A 116 -20.83 1.93 11.39
CA LEU A 116 -19.65 2.29 10.60
C LEU A 116 -19.19 1.18 9.65
N ARG A 117 -19.37 -0.09 10.10
CA ARG A 117 -19.00 -1.29 9.35
C ARG A 117 -20.19 -2.03 8.77
N ASP A 118 -21.40 -1.50 8.94
CA ASP A 118 -22.67 -2.21 8.65
C ASP A 118 -22.68 -3.64 9.18
N ARG A 119 -22.14 -3.86 10.37
CA ARG A 119 -21.92 -5.18 10.94
C ARG A 119 -22.56 -5.31 12.32
N ALA A 120 -23.36 -6.33 12.50
CA ALA A 120 -23.86 -6.73 13.80
C ALA A 120 -23.63 -8.24 13.99
N ALA A 121 -23.16 -8.64 15.18
CA ALA A 121 -22.87 -10.03 15.50
C ALA A 121 -23.39 -10.41 16.88
N LEU A 122 -24.03 -11.56 16.98
CA LEU A 122 -24.53 -12.16 18.21
C LEU A 122 -23.74 -13.42 18.53
N TYR A 123 -23.26 -13.51 19.75
CA TYR A 123 -22.57 -14.69 20.29
C TYR A 123 -23.34 -15.23 21.49
N LEU A 124 -23.41 -16.56 21.60
CA LEU A 124 -23.96 -17.28 22.73
C LEU A 124 -22.94 -18.36 23.13
N ASP A 125 -22.56 -18.37 24.42
CA ASP A 125 -21.57 -19.29 24.99
C ASP A 125 -20.25 -19.33 24.17
N GLY A 126 -19.79 -18.15 23.76
CA GLY A 126 -18.56 -17.98 22.99
C GLY A 126 -18.61 -18.34 21.51
N SER A 127 -19.76 -18.82 21.02
CA SER A 127 -19.98 -19.23 19.63
C SER A 127 -20.81 -18.21 18.86
N LEU A 128 -20.39 -17.90 17.62
CA LEU A 128 -21.11 -16.98 16.73
C LEU A 128 -22.48 -17.60 16.35
N GLN A 129 -23.54 -16.88 16.64
CA GLN A 129 -24.92 -17.29 16.37
C GLN A 129 -25.51 -16.61 15.15
N TYR A 130 -25.20 -15.33 14.99
CA TYR A 130 -25.66 -14.49 13.90
C TYR A 130 -24.58 -13.47 13.53
N GLU A 131 -24.42 -13.26 12.26
CA GLU A 131 -23.74 -12.13 11.67
C GLU A 131 -24.53 -11.68 10.45
N ASN A 132 -24.79 -10.38 10.34
CA ASN A 132 -25.56 -9.88 9.20
C ASN A 132 -24.69 -9.86 7.95
N ASP A 133 -25.32 -10.21 6.84
CA ASP A 133 -24.80 -10.05 5.48
C ASP A 133 -25.41 -8.83 4.74
N ALA A 134 -26.31 -8.13 5.42
CA ALA A 134 -26.99 -6.96 4.90
C ALA A 134 -26.02 -5.78 4.67
N LYS A 135 -26.30 -5.00 3.62
CA LYS A 135 -25.45 -3.86 3.23
C LYS A 135 -25.59 -2.63 4.12
N ALA A 136 -26.62 -2.53 4.92
CA ALA A 136 -26.84 -1.40 5.81
C ALA A 136 -27.61 -1.81 7.06
N ILE A 137 -27.21 -1.31 8.22
CA ILE A 137 -27.94 -1.42 9.47
C ILE A 137 -28.47 -0.05 9.90
N PRO A 138 -29.63 0.02 10.56
CA PRO A 138 -30.28 1.29 10.87
C PRO A 138 -29.50 2.12 11.89
N LEU A 139 -29.71 3.43 11.90
CA LEU A 139 -29.31 4.26 13.01
C LEU A 139 -30.14 3.85 14.25
N PRO A 140 -29.51 3.44 15.37
CA PRO A 140 -30.24 2.96 16.54
C PRO A 140 -30.89 4.10 17.32
N GLY A 141 -31.96 3.77 18.01
CA GLY A 141 -32.59 4.59 19.03
C GLY A 141 -32.65 3.81 20.32
N VAL A 142 -31.54 3.77 21.07
CA VAL A 142 -31.42 2.95 22.28
C VAL A 142 -32.34 3.48 23.41
N GLY A 143 -32.70 2.57 24.30
CA GLY A 143 -33.52 2.89 25.47
C GLY A 143 -32.71 3.35 26.69
N GLU A 144 -33.25 3.17 27.88
CA GLU A 144 -32.59 3.58 29.12
C GLU A 144 -31.41 2.66 29.48
N PRO A 145 -30.30 3.22 30.02
CA PRO A 145 -29.12 2.44 30.39
C PRO A 145 -29.30 1.71 31.73
N VAL A 146 -30.31 0.86 31.80
CA VAL A 146 -30.66 0.05 32.99
C VAL A 146 -30.47 -1.44 32.67
N VAL A 147 -30.13 -2.22 33.70
CA VAL A 147 -29.87 -3.66 33.57
C VAL A 147 -30.94 -4.43 34.35
N ALA A 148 -31.47 -5.48 33.75
CA ALA A 148 -32.44 -6.42 34.34
C ALA A 148 -33.72 -5.77 34.94
N LYS A 149 -34.16 -4.60 34.42
CA LYS A 149 -35.40 -3.98 34.83
C LYS A 149 -36.59 -4.85 34.42
N ASP A 150 -37.41 -5.27 35.40
CA ASP A 150 -38.57 -6.13 35.20
C ASP A 150 -38.24 -7.52 34.58
N PHE A 151 -36.95 -7.90 34.53
CA PHE A 151 -36.49 -9.17 34.01
C PHE A 151 -36.74 -10.31 35.01
N LYS A 152 -37.35 -11.41 34.57
CA LYS A 152 -37.53 -12.64 35.36
C LYS A 152 -36.35 -13.60 35.09
N GLY A 153 -35.31 -13.43 35.89
CA GLY A 153 -34.03 -14.14 35.79
C GLY A 153 -32.92 -13.39 36.50
N GLU A 154 -31.69 -13.83 36.26
CA GLU A 154 -30.49 -13.20 36.84
C GLU A 154 -29.56 -12.74 35.72
N VAL A 155 -28.91 -11.60 35.92
CA VAL A 155 -27.87 -11.03 35.04
C VAL A 155 -26.62 -10.79 35.87
N LYS A 156 -25.45 -11.23 35.37
CA LYS A 156 -24.13 -11.01 35.98
C LYS A 156 -23.15 -10.51 34.94
N ASP A 157 -22.11 -9.85 35.43
CA ASP A 157 -20.98 -9.38 34.62
C ASP A 157 -21.44 -8.56 33.42
N PHE A 158 -22.54 -7.81 33.56
CA PHE A 158 -23.04 -6.96 32.50
C PHE A 158 -22.06 -5.83 32.22
N LYS A 159 -21.70 -5.68 30.96
CA LYS A 159 -20.84 -4.62 30.47
C LYS A 159 -21.36 -4.14 29.12
N ALA A 160 -21.46 -2.83 28.95
CA ALA A 160 -21.78 -2.22 27.67
C ALA A 160 -20.85 -1.05 27.38
N TRP A 161 -20.36 -0.98 26.16
CA TRP A 161 -19.46 0.03 25.67
C TRP A 161 -20.14 0.79 24.52
N ASP A 162 -19.88 2.10 24.42
CA ASP A 162 -20.27 2.98 23.30
C ASP A 162 -19.35 2.87 22.09
N ILE A 163 -18.70 1.74 21.95
CA ILE A 163 -17.85 1.35 20.84
C ILE A 163 -18.13 -0.09 20.45
N ALA A 164 -18.07 -0.40 19.16
CA ALA A 164 -18.08 -1.76 18.68
C ALA A 164 -16.68 -2.38 18.89
N LEU A 165 -16.60 -3.42 19.69
CA LEU A 165 -15.35 -4.07 20.05
C LEU A 165 -15.15 -5.34 19.20
N GLU A 166 -13.90 -5.69 18.91
CA GLU A 166 -13.58 -6.99 18.29
C GLU A 166 -14.03 -8.15 19.19
N SER A 167 -14.43 -9.26 18.56
CA SER A 167 -14.94 -10.44 19.27
C SER A 167 -14.01 -10.93 20.38
N GLU A 168 -12.71 -10.86 20.16
CA GLU A 168 -11.67 -11.26 21.12
C GLU A 168 -11.75 -10.47 22.44
N ARG A 169 -12.24 -9.22 22.40
CA ARG A 169 -12.37 -8.35 23.58
C ARG A 169 -13.65 -8.57 24.39
N ILE A 170 -14.69 -9.11 23.72
CA ILE A 170 -16.01 -9.31 24.36
C ILE A 170 -16.31 -10.78 24.68
N LEU A 171 -15.52 -11.72 24.12
CA LEU A 171 -15.70 -13.13 24.41
C LEU A 171 -14.79 -13.57 25.57
N PRO A 172 -15.30 -14.45 26.46
CA PRO A 172 -14.52 -14.96 27.57
C PRO A 172 -13.37 -15.84 27.06
N SER A 173 -12.27 -15.85 27.79
CA SER A 173 -11.19 -16.82 27.59
C SER A 173 -11.66 -18.23 27.90
N PRO A 174 -11.00 -19.28 27.35
CA PRO A 174 -11.36 -20.66 27.61
C PRO A 174 -11.33 -21.07 29.08
N ASP A 175 -10.50 -20.43 29.90
CA ASP A 175 -10.38 -20.66 31.33
C ASP A 175 -11.32 -19.77 32.19
N GLY A 176 -12.12 -18.92 31.53
CA GLY A 176 -13.06 -18.00 32.17
C GLY A 176 -12.41 -16.82 32.92
N LYS A 177 -11.09 -16.61 32.78
CA LYS A 177 -10.36 -15.54 33.45
C LYS A 177 -10.06 -14.37 32.51
N GLY A 178 -11.05 -13.51 32.31
CA GLY A 178 -10.93 -12.36 31.41
C GLY A 178 -11.40 -12.65 29.98
N SER A 179 -11.04 -11.79 29.04
CA SER A 179 -11.36 -11.94 27.63
C SER A 179 -10.30 -12.77 26.89
N ARG A 180 -10.63 -13.23 25.70
CA ARG A 180 -9.65 -13.86 24.80
C ARG A 180 -8.49 -12.91 24.46
N TRP A 181 -8.79 -11.62 24.38
CA TRP A 181 -7.79 -10.57 24.17
C TRP A 181 -6.78 -10.50 25.31
N ASP A 182 -7.24 -10.55 26.57
CA ASP A 182 -6.34 -10.48 27.74
C ASP A 182 -5.28 -11.61 27.70
N VAL A 183 -5.71 -12.82 27.36
CA VAL A 183 -4.82 -13.99 27.27
C VAL A 183 -3.83 -13.84 26.12
N LYS A 184 -4.28 -13.44 24.94
CA LYS A 184 -3.42 -13.21 23.76
C LYS A 184 -2.42 -12.10 24.01
N HIS A 185 -2.87 -10.99 24.58
CA HIS A 185 -2.02 -9.85 24.91
C HIS A 185 -0.93 -10.25 25.91
N ALA A 186 -1.28 -10.90 27.01
CA ALA A 186 -0.32 -11.37 27.99
C ALA A 186 0.73 -12.33 27.39
N ALA A 187 0.30 -13.25 26.53
CA ALA A 187 1.20 -14.18 25.84
C ALA A 187 2.19 -13.44 24.90
N ARG A 188 1.72 -12.45 24.15
CA ARG A 188 2.58 -11.64 23.26
C ARG A 188 3.59 -10.82 24.04
N ILE A 189 3.19 -10.18 25.13
CA ILE A 189 4.10 -9.44 26.02
C ILE A 189 5.15 -10.36 26.61
N ALA A 190 4.77 -11.56 27.05
CA ALA A 190 5.72 -12.55 27.57
C ALA A 190 6.73 -12.99 26.50
N ALA A 191 6.27 -13.26 25.28
CA ALA A 191 7.13 -13.63 24.14
C ALA A 191 8.11 -12.50 23.77
N LEU A 192 7.61 -11.26 23.70
CA LEU A 192 8.43 -10.08 23.44
C LEU A 192 9.52 -9.93 24.50
N LYS A 193 9.15 -10.02 25.76
CA LYS A 193 10.10 -9.93 26.88
C LYS A 193 11.19 -11.01 26.79
N ALA A 194 10.81 -12.25 26.54
CA ALA A 194 11.77 -13.36 26.40
C ALA A 194 12.76 -13.11 25.23
N ARG A 195 12.29 -12.62 24.08
CA ARG A 195 13.15 -12.27 22.94
C ARG A 195 14.13 -11.15 23.29
N LEU A 196 13.66 -10.10 23.96
CA LEU A 196 14.49 -8.97 24.36
C LEU A 196 15.50 -9.34 25.50
N ASP A 197 15.11 -10.22 26.40
CA ASP A 197 16.01 -10.71 27.47
C ASP A 197 17.13 -11.56 26.86
N ALA A 198 16.85 -12.33 25.83
CA ALA A 198 17.86 -13.08 25.07
C ALA A 198 18.80 -12.19 24.24
N ASN A 199 18.41 -10.93 23.97
CA ASN A 199 19.12 -10.01 23.08
C ASN A 199 19.37 -8.65 23.75
N PRO A 200 20.19 -8.57 24.81
CA PRO A 200 20.37 -7.35 25.62
C PRO A 200 20.98 -6.18 24.85
N LYS A 201 21.68 -6.42 23.75
CA LYS A 201 22.26 -5.37 22.89
C LYS A 201 21.20 -4.49 22.23
N ALA A 202 19.96 -4.98 22.09
CA ALA A 202 18.86 -4.21 21.54
C ALA A 202 18.20 -3.27 22.55
N LYS A 203 18.58 -3.32 23.84
CA LYS A 203 17.98 -2.48 24.90
C LYS A 203 18.74 -1.18 25.08
N PHE A 204 18.03 -0.07 25.01
CA PHE A 204 18.56 1.29 25.16
C PHE A 204 17.68 2.08 26.14
N GLY A 205 17.97 1.99 27.44
CA GLY A 205 17.18 2.67 28.47
C GLY A 205 15.69 2.27 28.41
N PRO A 206 14.77 3.24 28.22
CA PRO A 206 13.33 2.98 28.21
C PRO A 206 12.81 2.33 26.93
N VAL A 207 13.66 2.07 25.95
CA VAL A 207 13.29 1.48 24.66
C VAL A 207 14.19 0.31 24.27
N ALA A 208 13.64 -0.59 23.46
CA ALA A 208 14.43 -1.55 22.69
C ALA A 208 14.36 -1.17 21.21
N VAL A 209 15.45 -1.44 20.48
CA VAL A 209 15.53 -1.12 19.05
C VAL A 209 16.10 -2.29 18.27
N VAL A 210 15.41 -2.64 17.20
CA VAL A 210 15.86 -3.68 16.25
C VAL A 210 15.78 -3.12 14.84
N THR A 211 16.48 -3.75 13.91
CA THR A 211 16.32 -3.47 12.47
C THR A 211 15.61 -4.62 11.78
N THR A 212 14.98 -4.32 10.66
CA THR A 212 14.31 -5.31 9.81
C THR A 212 14.39 -4.86 8.35
N ASP A 213 14.22 -5.78 7.40
CA ASP A 213 14.09 -5.42 5.99
C ASP A 213 12.83 -4.55 5.82
N PRO A 214 12.96 -3.32 5.29
CA PRO A 214 11.83 -2.41 5.10
C PRO A 214 10.79 -2.94 4.11
N THR A 215 11.17 -3.89 3.26
CA THR A 215 10.32 -4.51 2.24
C THR A 215 10.02 -5.98 2.51
N ASP A 216 10.19 -6.47 3.74
CA ASP A 216 9.82 -7.85 4.10
C ASP A 216 8.29 -8.08 4.01
N GLN A 217 7.92 -9.32 3.80
CA GLN A 217 6.54 -9.76 3.84
C GLN A 217 5.93 -9.63 5.24
N GLU A 218 6.75 -9.79 6.27
CA GLU A 218 6.32 -9.65 7.65
C GLU A 218 6.20 -8.16 8.02
N ARG A 219 4.99 -7.74 8.34
CA ARG A 219 4.70 -6.36 8.70
C ARG A 219 4.99 -6.07 10.15
N VAL A 220 5.54 -4.89 10.40
CA VAL A 220 5.73 -4.38 11.76
C VAL A 220 4.38 -3.88 12.30
N LEU A 221 3.78 -4.68 13.16
CA LEU A 221 2.57 -4.31 13.88
C LEU A 221 2.90 -3.39 15.07
N ASP A 222 1.87 -2.91 15.72
CA ASP A 222 1.97 -2.02 16.88
C ASP A 222 2.42 -2.70 18.17
N ASP A 223 2.52 -4.02 18.16
CA ASP A 223 2.98 -4.85 19.27
C ASP A 223 3.80 -6.06 18.75
N GLY A 224 4.72 -6.56 19.56
CA GLY A 224 5.61 -7.65 19.17
C GLY A 224 6.73 -7.20 18.23
N LEU A 225 7.64 -8.09 17.93
CA LEU A 225 8.75 -7.86 17.00
C LEU A 225 8.68 -8.85 15.85
N PRO A 226 9.04 -8.44 14.62
CA PRO A 226 9.14 -9.35 13.48
C PRO A 226 10.01 -10.56 13.78
N GLU A 227 9.70 -11.72 13.20
CA GLU A 227 10.48 -12.95 13.42
C GLU A 227 11.94 -12.78 12.98
N LYS A 228 12.14 -12.14 11.83
CA LYS A 228 13.44 -11.86 11.23
C LYS A 228 14.11 -10.57 11.72
N ALA A 229 13.64 -9.99 12.85
CA ALA A 229 14.27 -8.80 13.41
C ALA A 229 15.74 -9.04 13.74
N ASP A 230 16.62 -8.12 13.33
CA ASP A 230 18.03 -8.13 13.69
C ASP A 230 18.26 -7.36 15.00
N PHE A 231 18.84 -8.04 15.96
CA PHE A 231 19.16 -7.54 17.30
C PHE A 231 20.62 -7.07 17.44
N SER A 232 21.33 -6.89 16.33
CA SER A 232 22.76 -6.47 16.36
C SER A 232 22.95 -5.11 17.01
N GLY A 233 21.91 -4.28 17.06
CA GLY A 233 21.96 -2.91 17.56
C GLY A 233 22.69 -1.97 16.61
N ALA A 234 22.68 -2.25 15.31
CA ALA A 234 23.30 -1.45 14.26
C ALA A 234 22.36 -1.30 13.05
N VAL A 235 22.48 -0.19 12.32
CA VAL A 235 21.86 -0.02 11.02
C VAL A 235 22.92 -0.30 9.95
N GLU A 236 22.70 -1.31 9.13
CA GLU A 236 23.63 -1.69 8.05
C GLU A 236 22.92 -1.63 6.70
N VAL A 237 23.46 -0.83 5.78
CA VAL A 237 22.90 -0.57 4.46
C VAL A 237 24.01 -0.64 3.43
N PHE A 238 23.71 -1.08 2.22
CA PHE A 238 24.61 -0.96 1.09
C PHE A 238 23.84 -0.50 -0.16
N ALA A 239 24.50 0.27 -1.02
CA ALA A 239 23.97 0.68 -2.31
C ALA A 239 25.06 0.76 -3.35
N ALA A 240 24.75 0.56 -4.60
CA ALA A 240 25.59 0.98 -5.71
C ALA A 240 25.56 2.52 -5.82
N ARG A 241 26.47 3.10 -6.61
CA ARG A 241 26.41 4.54 -6.87
C ARG A 241 25.18 4.87 -7.72
N ASP A 242 24.57 6.01 -7.45
CA ASP A 242 23.34 6.53 -8.06
C ASP A 242 22.08 5.70 -7.68
N GLU A 243 22.08 5.14 -6.48
CA GLU A 243 21.00 4.32 -5.96
C GLU A 243 20.46 4.87 -4.64
N PHE A 244 19.15 4.73 -4.45
CA PHE A 244 18.49 4.93 -3.17
C PHE A 244 18.29 3.56 -2.51
N GLU A 245 18.59 3.46 -1.22
CA GLU A 245 18.40 2.23 -0.45
C GLU A 245 17.78 2.54 0.89
N ASP A 246 16.95 1.65 1.37
CA ASP A 246 16.17 1.84 2.58
C ASP A 246 16.68 0.98 3.73
N ALA A 247 16.46 1.48 4.94
CA ALA A 247 16.58 0.73 6.18
C ALA A 247 15.34 0.92 7.05
N SER A 248 15.02 -0.08 7.84
CA SER A 248 13.92 -0.01 8.80
C SER A 248 14.41 -0.22 10.22
N VAL A 249 14.03 0.69 11.10
CA VAL A 249 14.32 0.66 12.54
C VAL A 249 13.01 0.58 13.31
N VAL A 250 12.86 -0.44 14.14
CA VAL A 250 11.68 -0.64 15.00
C VAL A 250 12.05 -0.31 16.43
N VAL A 251 11.39 0.69 16.98
CA VAL A 251 11.53 1.12 18.38
C VAL A 251 10.37 0.56 19.18
N THR A 252 10.68 -0.15 20.26
CA THR A 252 9.71 -0.77 21.16
C THR A 252 9.82 -0.16 22.54
N ALA A 253 8.73 0.34 23.11
CA ALA A 253 8.72 0.84 24.48
C ALA A 253 8.92 -0.28 25.51
N LEU A 254 9.86 -0.11 26.42
CA LEU A 254 10.04 -0.93 27.62
C LEU A 254 9.45 -0.25 28.85
N GLU A 255 9.30 1.05 28.78
CA GLU A 255 8.66 1.91 29.77
C GLU A 255 7.86 2.98 29.02
N PRO A 256 6.88 3.64 29.65
CA PRO A 256 6.16 4.74 29.04
C PRO A 256 7.12 5.89 28.66
N VAL A 257 7.15 6.25 27.38
CA VAL A 257 7.92 7.37 26.83
C VAL A 257 6.93 8.42 26.33
N LYS A 258 7.05 9.67 26.78
CA LYS A 258 6.15 10.78 26.39
C LYS A 258 6.50 11.36 25.04
N GLU A 259 7.81 11.38 24.73
CA GLU A 259 8.31 11.91 23.46
C GLU A 259 9.53 11.08 23.02
N PHE A 260 9.57 10.69 21.76
CA PHE A 260 10.69 9.96 21.19
C PHE A 260 11.05 10.48 19.82
N THR A 261 12.36 10.59 19.53
CA THR A 261 12.88 10.93 18.20
C THR A 261 14.22 10.27 17.93
N LEU A 262 14.62 10.28 16.65
CA LEU A 262 15.90 9.82 16.16
C LEU A 262 16.73 11.01 15.65
N GLU A 263 18.01 11.05 15.98
CA GLU A 263 18.96 12.04 15.45
C GLU A 263 20.12 11.31 14.77
N LEU A 264 20.27 11.48 13.47
CA LEU A 264 21.36 10.90 12.70
C LEU A 264 22.57 11.86 12.70
N SER A 265 23.78 11.34 12.92
CA SER A 265 25.01 12.07 12.65
C SER A 265 25.37 12.02 11.18
N ASP A 266 26.23 12.93 10.74
CA ASP A 266 26.88 12.80 9.43
C ASP A 266 27.61 11.45 9.33
N LEU A 267 27.64 10.87 8.14
CA LEU A 267 28.35 9.63 7.86
C LEU A 267 29.67 9.95 7.16
N ALA A 268 30.79 9.36 7.61
CA ALA A 268 32.11 9.64 7.12
C ALA A 268 32.87 8.41 6.59
N CYS A 269 33.61 8.61 5.50
CA CYS A 269 34.49 7.60 4.89
C CYS A 269 35.78 8.23 4.35
N GLY A 270 36.89 8.14 5.08
CA GLY A 270 38.22 8.57 4.58
C GLY A 270 38.23 9.98 3.98
N GLY A 271 37.68 10.97 4.68
CA GLY A 271 37.60 12.37 4.25
C GLY A 271 36.38 12.74 3.43
N ALA A 272 35.64 11.75 2.87
CA ALA A 272 34.32 11.96 2.26
C ALA A 272 33.23 11.93 3.34
N LYS A 273 32.14 12.67 3.09
CA LYS A 273 31.06 12.86 4.05
C LYS A 273 29.69 12.84 3.37
N ILE A 274 28.73 12.22 4.00
CA ILE A 274 27.30 12.31 3.68
C ILE A 274 26.65 13.07 4.85
N PRO A 275 26.14 14.28 4.61
CA PRO A 275 25.43 15.03 5.65
C PRO A 275 24.19 14.28 6.15
N ALA A 276 23.92 14.34 7.45
CA ALA A 276 22.75 13.72 8.05
C ALA A 276 21.43 14.13 7.36
N LYS A 277 21.32 15.39 6.93
CA LYS A 277 20.15 15.93 6.21
C LYS A 277 19.93 15.34 4.82
N ASP A 278 20.91 14.62 4.26
CA ASP A 278 20.80 13.92 2.96
C ASP A 278 20.25 12.49 3.14
N VAL A 279 19.98 12.08 4.37
CA VAL A 279 19.26 10.83 4.70
C VAL A 279 17.87 11.20 5.19
N ASP A 280 16.86 10.75 4.50
CA ASP A 280 15.47 11.01 4.86
C ASP A 280 15.01 10.01 5.93
N ILE A 281 14.49 10.49 7.05
CA ILE A 281 13.97 9.68 8.14
C ILE A 281 12.47 9.95 8.28
N ARG A 282 11.67 8.91 8.07
CA ARG A 282 10.21 8.98 8.13
C ARG A 282 9.65 7.92 9.10
N LEU A 283 8.46 8.16 9.58
CA LEU A 283 7.67 7.20 10.33
C LEU A 283 6.88 6.33 9.35
N VAL A 284 6.78 5.04 9.64
CA VAL A 284 5.77 4.19 8.99
C VAL A 284 4.48 4.34 9.77
N LYS A 285 3.56 5.12 9.22
CA LYS A 285 2.24 5.34 9.82
C LYS A 285 1.35 4.12 9.61
N ARG A 286 0.87 3.58 10.72
CA ARG A 286 -0.21 2.59 10.70
C ARG A 286 -1.54 3.33 10.72
N TRP A 287 -2.44 2.91 9.88
CA TRP A 287 -3.80 3.40 9.83
C TRP A 287 -4.74 2.32 9.31
N PHE A 288 -6.03 2.50 9.52
CA PHE A 288 -6.99 1.50 9.06
C PHE A 288 -7.13 1.53 7.56
N ARG A 289 -7.08 0.33 6.98
CA ARG A 289 -7.31 0.05 5.57
C ARG A 289 -8.43 -0.99 5.46
N SER A 290 -9.12 -1.03 4.32
CA SER A 290 -10.03 -2.12 4.05
C SER A 290 -9.26 -3.41 3.77
N GLY A 291 -9.78 -4.57 4.19
CA GLY A 291 -9.20 -5.89 3.88
C GLY A 291 -9.43 -6.37 2.46
N GLY A 292 -10.23 -5.67 1.65
CA GLY A 292 -10.54 -6.05 0.28
C GLY A 292 -9.33 -5.95 -0.64
N ALA A 293 -9.16 -6.95 -1.51
CA ALA A 293 -8.15 -6.95 -2.56
C ALA A 293 -8.74 -6.46 -3.89
N TRP A 294 -7.89 -5.91 -4.74
CA TRP A 294 -8.25 -5.46 -6.09
C TRP A 294 -9.03 -6.50 -6.91
N HIS A 295 -8.64 -7.78 -6.82
CA HIS A 295 -9.26 -8.85 -7.60
C HIS A 295 -10.77 -8.99 -7.45
N THR A 296 -11.32 -8.47 -6.37
CA THR A 296 -12.76 -8.56 -6.12
C THR A 296 -13.54 -7.43 -6.75
N TYR A 297 -12.88 -6.36 -7.24
CA TYR A 297 -13.48 -5.10 -7.65
C TYR A 297 -14.38 -4.47 -6.59
N PHE A 298 -14.31 -4.98 -5.36
CA PHE A 298 -15.11 -4.52 -4.23
C PHE A 298 -14.20 -4.16 -3.08
N VAL A 299 -14.45 -2.99 -2.53
CA VAL A 299 -13.96 -2.62 -1.22
C VAL A 299 -15.03 -3.03 -0.23
N ASP A 300 -14.78 -4.09 0.53
CA ASP A 300 -15.65 -4.43 1.63
C ASP A 300 -15.29 -3.56 2.85
N TYR A 301 -15.98 -2.45 3.00
CA TYR A 301 -15.76 -1.49 4.08
C TYR A 301 -16.04 -2.05 5.48
N ARG A 302 -16.61 -3.25 5.58
CA ARG A 302 -16.76 -3.98 6.84
C ARG A 302 -15.43 -4.47 7.39
N PHE A 303 -14.43 -4.66 6.52
CA PHE A 303 -13.10 -5.05 6.93
C PHE A 303 -12.21 -3.82 7.11
N ARG A 304 -11.72 -3.64 8.32
CA ARG A 304 -10.81 -2.56 8.71
C ARG A 304 -9.59 -3.16 9.37
N VAL A 305 -8.47 -3.06 8.71
CA VAL A 305 -7.21 -3.66 9.15
C VAL A 305 -6.23 -2.54 9.45
N LEU A 306 -5.71 -2.51 10.68
CA LEU A 306 -4.62 -1.59 11.04
C LEU A 306 -3.35 -2.02 10.31
N THR A 307 -2.89 -1.18 9.38
CA THR A 307 -1.85 -1.56 8.42
C THR A 307 -0.73 -0.54 8.41
N PRO A 308 0.55 -0.94 8.56
CA PRO A 308 1.70 -0.09 8.28
C PRO A 308 1.69 0.27 6.79
N HIS A 309 1.74 1.57 6.46
CA HIS A 309 1.55 1.96 5.07
C HIS A 309 2.23 3.26 4.67
N LEU A 310 1.82 4.39 5.30
CA LEU A 310 2.26 5.71 4.87
C LEU A 310 3.63 6.06 5.46
N LEU A 311 4.45 6.72 4.68
CA LEU A 311 5.73 7.30 5.11
C LEU A 311 5.51 8.78 5.40
N VAL A 312 5.58 9.16 6.68
CA VAL A 312 5.31 10.53 7.15
C VAL A 312 6.43 11.04 8.06
N HIS A 313 6.62 12.35 8.10
CA HIS A 313 7.54 12.98 9.05
C HIS A 313 6.85 13.37 10.36
N ASP A 314 5.54 13.63 10.34
CA ASP A 314 4.76 14.02 11.51
C ASP A 314 3.66 12.98 11.80
N ASP A 315 3.82 12.22 12.88
CA ASP A 315 2.82 11.23 13.31
C ASP A 315 1.44 11.84 13.56
N ASP A 316 1.40 13.12 13.95
CA ASP A 316 0.13 13.83 14.24
C ASP A 316 -0.63 14.26 12.96
N LEU A 317 -0.06 14.04 11.77
CA LEU A 317 -0.78 14.27 10.51
C LEU A 317 -2.02 13.39 10.41
N ILE A 318 -1.93 12.16 10.90
CA ILE A 318 -3.03 11.20 10.90
C ILE A 318 -3.20 10.64 12.31
N ARG A 319 -4.34 10.89 12.92
CA ARG A 319 -4.74 10.26 14.17
C ARG A 319 -5.56 9.02 13.91
N VAL A 320 -5.23 7.97 14.63
CA VAL A 320 -5.89 6.67 14.51
C VAL A 320 -6.57 6.35 15.84
N ASP A 321 -7.89 6.20 15.81
CA ASP A 321 -8.64 5.62 16.92
C ASP A 321 -8.73 4.11 16.71
N GLU A 322 -7.82 3.38 17.32
CA GLU A 322 -7.67 1.93 17.15
C GLU A 322 -8.88 1.16 17.69
N LEU A 323 -9.52 1.68 18.72
CA LEU A 323 -10.71 1.04 19.31
C LEU A 323 -11.97 1.26 18.46
N ARG A 324 -12.12 2.46 17.90
CA ARG A 324 -13.26 2.78 17.02
C ARG A 324 -12.97 2.48 15.55
N THR A 325 -11.77 2.02 15.24
CA THR A 325 -11.33 1.69 13.86
C THR A 325 -11.50 2.86 12.91
N ARG A 326 -11.09 4.07 13.32
CA ARG A 326 -11.23 5.31 12.57
C ARG A 326 -9.89 5.99 12.29
N ASN A 327 -9.82 6.66 11.16
CA ASN A 327 -8.71 7.53 10.78
C ASN A 327 -9.18 8.98 10.72
N PHE A 328 -8.36 9.88 11.26
CA PHE A 328 -8.61 11.31 11.20
C PHE A 328 -7.42 12.01 10.57
N LEU A 329 -7.66 12.74 9.49
CA LEU A 329 -6.64 13.54 8.82
C LEU A 329 -6.63 14.95 9.38
N ARG A 330 -5.45 15.50 9.64
CA ARG A 330 -5.25 16.86 10.12
C ARG A 330 -5.39 17.87 9.00
N PHE A 331 -6.14 18.93 9.26
CA PHE A 331 -6.27 20.10 8.42
C PHE A 331 -5.81 21.34 9.19
N ASP A 332 -4.86 22.08 8.64
CA ASP A 332 -4.30 23.27 9.23
C ASP A 332 -4.92 24.52 8.58
N TYR A 333 -6.10 24.92 9.07
CA TYR A 333 -6.78 26.15 8.60
C TYR A 333 -6.19 27.40 9.22
N PRO A 334 -6.39 28.59 8.61
CA PRO A 334 -5.91 29.85 9.18
C PRO A 334 -6.46 30.16 10.58
N ASP A 335 -7.68 29.68 10.88
CA ASP A 335 -8.37 29.84 12.16
C ASP A 335 -8.11 28.71 13.16
N GLY A 336 -7.27 27.73 12.81
CA GLY A 336 -6.86 26.66 13.71
C GLY A 336 -6.87 25.27 13.10
N ARG A 337 -6.26 24.36 13.82
CA ARG A 337 -6.10 22.95 13.42
C ARG A 337 -7.37 22.15 13.73
N ARG A 338 -7.77 21.30 12.78
CA ARG A 338 -8.91 20.38 12.93
C ARG A 338 -8.54 19.00 12.41
N TRP A 339 -9.21 17.96 12.94
CA TRP A 339 -9.09 16.59 12.46
C TRP A 339 -10.42 16.16 11.86
N THR A 340 -10.41 15.73 10.63
CA THR A 340 -11.58 15.25 9.90
C THR A 340 -11.53 13.73 9.80
N ASP A 341 -12.65 13.06 10.14
CA ASP A 341 -12.81 11.62 9.97
C ASP A 341 -12.82 11.27 8.47
N VAL A 342 -11.79 10.56 8.04
CA VAL A 342 -11.59 10.11 6.64
C VAL A 342 -11.92 8.62 6.49
N SER A 343 -12.64 8.04 7.43
CA SER A 343 -12.95 6.61 7.47
C SER A 343 -14.45 6.32 7.63
N ASP A 344 -15.31 7.33 7.52
CA ASP A 344 -16.77 7.14 7.64
C ASP A 344 -17.39 6.97 6.24
N PRO A 345 -17.93 5.79 5.90
CA PRO A 345 -18.54 5.54 4.59
C PRO A 345 -19.84 6.30 4.38
N HIS A 346 -20.44 6.82 5.47
CA HIS A 346 -21.74 7.49 5.46
C HIS A 346 -21.62 9.02 5.42
N LYS A 347 -20.39 9.55 5.52
CA LYS A 347 -20.11 10.98 5.46
C LYS A 347 -19.38 11.34 4.20
N GLY A 348 -19.98 12.23 3.41
CA GLY A 348 -19.25 12.93 2.38
C GLY A 348 -18.18 13.85 2.99
N ILE A 349 -17.02 13.93 2.39
CA ILE A 349 -15.99 14.90 2.75
C ILE A 349 -15.95 15.92 1.63
N ASP A 350 -15.94 17.19 1.98
CA ASP A 350 -15.68 18.25 1.00
C ASP A 350 -14.19 18.24 0.68
N TRP A 351 -13.86 17.64 -0.45
CA TRP A 351 -12.52 17.55 -0.99
C TRP A 351 -12.17 18.70 -1.91
N SER A 352 -12.91 19.82 -1.86
CA SER A 352 -12.47 21.00 -2.59
C SER A 352 -11.08 21.41 -2.11
N PHE A 353 -10.17 21.67 -3.04
CA PHE A 353 -8.77 21.95 -2.75
C PHE A 353 -8.59 23.10 -1.76
N GLU A 354 -9.42 24.11 -1.87
CA GLU A 354 -9.39 25.29 -1.00
C GLU A 354 -9.71 24.95 0.46
N ASN A 355 -10.43 23.86 0.69
CA ASN A 355 -10.83 23.39 2.01
C ASN A 355 -9.93 22.30 2.59
N MET A 356 -8.81 21.96 1.91
CA MET A 356 -7.92 20.88 2.32
C MET A 356 -6.48 21.34 2.56
N PRO A 357 -6.25 22.22 3.53
CA PRO A 357 -4.92 22.65 3.89
C PRO A 357 -4.26 21.61 4.80
N PHE A 358 -3.82 20.47 4.25
CA PHE A 358 -3.04 19.50 4.99
C PHE A 358 -1.69 19.25 4.32
N ARG A 359 -0.66 19.20 5.12
CA ARG A 359 0.71 18.94 4.69
C ARG A 359 1.46 18.27 5.83
N ASP A 360 2.30 17.33 5.46
CA ASP A 360 3.29 16.74 6.36
C ASP A 360 4.40 17.74 6.70
N ALA A 361 5.16 17.46 7.73
CA ALA A 361 6.38 18.20 8.03
C ALA A 361 7.46 17.92 6.99
N ASP A 362 8.43 18.84 6.87
CA ASP A 362 9.56 18.68 5.95
C ASP A 362 10.66 17.76 6.51
N THR A 363 10.65 17.49 7.81
CA THR A 363 11.61 16.65 8.52
C THR A 363 10.92 15.88 9.65
N ILE A 364 11.55 14.79 10.09
CA ILE A 364 11.04 13.95 11.19
C ILE A 364 10.72 14.78 12.43
N GLN A 365 9.52 14.62 12.93
CA GLN A 365 9.05 15.23 14.17
C GLN A 365 9.08 14.19 15.30
N PRO A 366 9.26 14.60 16.54
CA PRO A 366 9.13 13.72 17.69
C PRO A 366 7.73 13.10 17.76
N ILE A 367 7.67 11.78 17.94
CA ILE A 367 6.39 11.12 18.21
C ILE A 367 5.98 11.39 19.66
N ARG A 368 4.68 11.63 19.86
CA ARG A 368 4.09 11.82 21.18
C ARG A 368 3.52 10.51 21.67
N SER A 369 4.15 9.96 22.72
CA SER A 369 3.66 8.82 23.48
C SER A 369 3.83 7.44 22.85
N LEU A 370 4.92 6.79 23.25
CA LEU A 370 5.00 5.33 23.31
C LEU A 370 4.52 4.89 24.72
N ALA A 371 3.19 4.92 24.94
CA ALA A 371 2.63 4.94 26.29
C ALA A 371 2.63 3.60 27.03
N ALA A 372 2.77 2.48 26.33
CA ALA A 372 2.64 1.16 26.91
C ALA A 372 3.82 0.25 26.59
N TYR A 373 4.16 -0.65 27.50
CA TYR A 373 5.15 -1.68 27.26
C TYR A 373 4.82 -2.49 26.01
N GLY A 374 5.80 -2.65 25.12
CA GLY A 374 5.66 -3.41 23.89
C GLY A 374 5.05 -2.61 22.72
N ARG A 375 4.69 -1.36 22.90
CA ARG A 375 4.24 -0.50 21.81
C ARG A 375 5.38 -0.21 20.85
N ASN A 376 5.17 -0.47 19.57
CA ASN A 376 6.16 -0.29 18.52
C ASN A 376 5.93 0.98 17.72
N GLN A 377 7.05 1.58 17.28
CA GLN A 377 7.07 2.53 16.17
C GLN A 377 8.15 2.13 15.17
N GLN A 378 7.78 1.98 13.93
CA GLN A 378 8.71 1.73 12.83
C GLN A 378 9.14 3.05 12.21
N TYR A 379 10.45 3.21 12.03
CA TYR A 379 11.07 4.30 11.28
C TYR A 379 11.63 3.74 9.97
N PHE A 380 11.56 4.54 8.94
CA PHE A 380 12.02 4.25 7.59
C PHE A 380 13.10 5.25 7.21
N LEU A 381 14.29 4.80 6.92
CA LEU A 381 15.45 5.63 6.59
C LEU A 381 15.81 5.39 5.14
N THR A 382 15.82 6.45 4.32
CA THR A 382 16.19 6.39 2.90
C THR A 382 17.55 7.03 2.69
N PHE A 383 18.52 6.25 2.26
CA PHE A 383 19.90 6.67 1.95
C PHE A 383 20.04 6.87 0.44
N HIS A 384 20.81 7.87 0.02
CA HIS A 384 21.15 8.08 -1.37
C HIS A 384 22.66 8.00 -1.59
N ALA A 385 23.13 7.00 -2.32
CA ALA A 385 24.49 6.89 -2.80
C ALA A 385 24.66 7.72 -4.06
N LYS A 386 24.97 9.02 -3.93
CA LYS A 386 25.11 9.92 -5.09
C LYS A 386 26.04 9.33 -6.16
N LYS A 387 25.81 9.69 -7.42
CA LYS A 387 26.56 9.17 -8.58
C LYS A 387 28.08 9.36 -8.46
N ASP A 388 28.50 10.47 -7.89
CA ASP A 388 29.90 10.85 -7.67
C ASP A 388 30.43 10.47 -6.28
N ALA A 389 29.63 9.75 -5.47
CA ALA A 389 30.03 9.35 -4.13
C ALA A 389 31.26 8.41 -4.19
N LYS A 390 32.22 8.63 -3.31
CA LYS A 390 33.38 7.76 -3.16
C LYS A 390 32.95 6.37 -2.65
N PRO A 391 33.32 5.29 -3.34
CA PRO A 391 33.07 3.94 -2.79
C PRO A 391 33.77 3.72 -1.46
N GLY A 392 33.11 3.01 -0.56
CA GLY A 392 33.68 2.72 0.76
C GLY A 392 32.59 2.53 1.84
N LEU A 393 33.06 2.34 3.06
CA LEU A 393 32.18 2.23 4.22
C LEU A 393 32.07 3.58 4.92
N TYR A 394 30.91 4.19 4.82
CA TYR A 394 30.56 5.41 5.56
C TYR A 394 30.00 5.00 6.92
N THR A 395 30.52 5.62 7.98
CA THR A 395 30.11 5.32 9.35
C THR A 395 29.62 6.57 10.06
N GLY A 396 28.61 6.39 10.87
CA GLY A 396 28.03 7.41 11.72
C GLY A 396 27.25 6.79 12.86
N SER A 397 26.35 7.53 13.45
CA SER A 397 25.55 7.09 14.58
C SER A 397 24.12 7.60 14.51
N LEU A 398 23.19 6.77 14.93
CA LEU A 398 21.78 7.09 15.14
C LEU A 398 21.56 7.21 16.65
N LYS A 399 21.33 8.42 17.12
CA LYS A 399 21.05 8.74 18.52
C LYS A 399 19.55 8.56 18.79
N LEU A 400 19.25 7.86 19.86
CA LEU A 400 17.91 7.58 20.35
C LEU A 400 17.59 8.58 21.46
N VAL A 401 16.59 9.42 21.28
CA VAL A 401 16.22 10.47 22.23
C VAL A 401 14.84 10.19 22.79
N ALA A 402 14.76 9.89 24.09
CA ALA A 402 13.52 9.66 24.82
C ALA A 402 13.36 10.75 25.89
N ASP A 403 12.24 11.43 25.93
CA ASP A 403 11.91 12.50 26.88
C ASP A 403 13.01 13.56 26.97
N GLY A 404 13.56 13.96 25.83
CA GLY A 404 14.64 14.95 25.72
C GLY A 404 16.02 14.45 26.18
N LYS A 405 16.18 13.16 26.52
CA LYS A 405 17.45 12.58 26.98
C LYS A 405 17.91 11.51 25.99
N THR A 406 19.23 11.40 25.84
CA THR A 406 19.83 10.30 25.06
C THR A 406 19.60 8.99 25.77
N ALA A 407 18.76 8.11 25.20
CA ALA A 407 18.54 6.76 25.67
C ALA A 407 19.68 5.81 25.25
N GLY A 408 20.26 6.07 24.07
CA GLY A 408 21.38 5.31 23.53
C GLY A 408 21.80 5.79 22.15
N THR A 409 22.77 5.08 21.57
CA THR A 409 23.32 5.38 20.25
C THR A 409 23.59 4.08 19.51
N MET A 410 23.09 3.97 18.28
CA MET A 410 23.33 2.85 17.39
C MET A 410 24.35 3.23 16.32
N PRO A 411 25.32 2.39 15.98
CA PRO A 411 26.18 2.62 14.82
C PRO A 411 25.36 2.49 13.52
N VAL A 412 25.66 3.38 12.58
CA VAL A 412 25.14 3.34 11.21
C VAL A 412 26.30 3.07 10.26
N ARG A 413 26.16 2.07 9.41
CA ARG A 413 27.14 1.65 8.41
C ARG A 413 26.49 1.62 7.04
N PHE A 414 26.85 2.61 6.22
CA PHE A 414 26.39 2.69 4.85
C PHE A 414 27.55 2.37 3.90
N ARG A 415 27.45 1.27 3.17
CA ARG A 415 28.48 0.83 2.21
C ARG A 415 28.09 1.24 0.81
N ILE A 416 28.86 2.15 0.22
CA ILE A 416 28.76 2.48 -1.20
C ILE A 416 29.65 1.54 -2.00
N LEU A 417 29.07 0.81 -2.93
CA LEU A 417 29.74 -0.18 -3.78
C LEU A 417 30.58 0.49 -4.89
N ASP A 418 31.63 -0.19 -5.33
CA ASP A 418 32.54 0.32 -6.37
C ASP A 418 32.03 0.04 -7.80
N PHE A 419 30.74 0.19 -8.01
CA PHE A 419 30.11 0.17 -9.32
C PHE A 419 28.84 1.00 -9.34
N THR A 420 28.36 1.30 -10.54
CA THR A 420 27.08 1.97 -10.78
C THR A 420 26.15 0.95 -11.42
N LEU A 421 24.91 0.96 -11.03
CA LEU A 421 23.88 0.18 -11.71
C LEU A 421 23.61 0.78 -13.10
N PRO A 422 23.25 -0.03 -14.10
CA PRO A 422 22.76 0.49 -15.36
C PRO A 422 21.52 1.36 -15.08
N PRO A 423 21.28 2.41 -15.88
CA PRO A 423 20.14 3.32 -15.64
C PRO A 423 18.80 2.58 -15.63
N ARG A 424 18.72 1.47 -16.34
CA ARG A 424 17.62 0.51 -16.35
C ARG A 424 18.16 -0.90 -16.43
N GLY A 425 17.40 -1.89 -15.96
CA GLY A 425 17.69 -3.28 -16.26
C GLY A 425 17.49 -3.57 -17.75
N SER A 426 18.00 -4.69 -18.21
CA SER A 426 17.72 -5.23 -19.54
C SER A 426 16.73 -6.38 -19.46
N SER A 427 16.06 -6.70 -20.57
CA SER A 427 15.27 -7.92 -20.72
C SER A 427 16.11 -9.15 -20.34
N TYR A 428 15.47 -10.21 -19.86
CA TYR A 428 16.18 -11.41 -19.41
C TYR A 428 17.00 -12.05 -20.51
N ASP A 429 16.44 -12.21 -21.69
CA ASP A 429 17.13 -12.90 -22.81
C ASP A 429 17.77 -11.94 -23.81
N ASP A 430 17.26 -10.73 -23.98
CA ASP A 430 17.78 -9.75 -24.94
C ASP A 430 18.28 -8.47 -24.22
N PRO A 431 19.61 -8.28 -24.16
CA PRO A 431 20.17 -7.09 -23.52
C PRO A 431 19.91 -5.77 -24.28
N SER A 432 19.43 -5.84 -25.53
CA SER A 432 19.05 -4.64 -26.31
C SER A 432 17.68 -4.09 -25.89
N ILE A 433 16.82 -4.92 -25.29
CA ILE A 433 15.51 -4.54 -24.80
C ILE A 433 15.63 -4.13 -23.32
N MET A 434 15.21 -2.91 -23.01
CA MET A 434 15.30 -2.37 -21.65
C MET A 434 14.10 -2.78 -20.81
N TYR A 435 14.37 -3.18 -19.55
CA TYR A 435 13.34 -3.40 -18.54
C TYR A 435 12.85 -2.06 -17.98
N GLN A 436 11.59 -1.73 -18.23
CA GLN A 436 11.07 -0.37 -18.01
C GLN A 436 9.88 -0.33 -17.08
N GLY A 437 9.72 0.77 -16.36
CA GLY A 437 8.57 1.09 -15.53
C GLY A 437 7.79 2.28 -16.07
N HIS A 438 6.50 2.09 -16.31
CA HIS A 438 5.58 3.13 -16.73
C HIS A 438 4.36 3.14 -15.82
N VAL A 439 3.86 4.33 -15.50
CA VAL A 439 2.65 4.50 -14.72
C VAL A 439 1.53 4.99 -15.62
N ASN A 440 0.56 4.13 -15.87
CA ASN A 440 -0.67 4.53 -16.55
C ASN A 440 -1.61 5.14 -15.51
N ASN A 441 -1.59 6.44 -15.37
CA ASN A 441 -2.44 7.13 -14.42
C ASN A 441 -3.19 8.31 -15.02
N GLN A 442 -4.44 8.41 -14.61
CA GLN A 442 -5.32 9.54 -14.90
C GLN A 442 -5.31 10.60 -13.79
N ALA A 443 -4.30 10.62 -12.91
CA ALA A 443 -4.26 11.58 -11.83
C ALA A 443 -4.39 13.00 -12.37
N SER A 444 -5.33 13.70 -11.81
CA SER A 444 -5.41 15.14 -11.97
C SER A 444 -4.19 15.73 -11.24
N PHE A 445 -3.15 16.02 -12.03
CA PHE A 445 -1.90 16.51 -11.48
C PHE A 445 -2.06 17.81 -10.71
N CYS A 446 -1.52 17.76 -9.51
CA CYS A 446 -0.97 18.91 -8.86
C CYS A 446 -1.97 20.05 -8.73
N ARG A 447 -2.81 19.87 -7.77
CA ARG A 447 -3.65 20.97 -7.31
C ARG A 447 -2.77 22.02 -6.65
N GLY A 448 -3.04 23.27 -6.90
CA GLY A 448 -2.36 24.42 -6.34
C GLY A 448 -3.16 25.67 -6.63
N ARG A 449 -3.18 26.61 -5.70
CA ARG A 449 -3.86 27.90 -5.86
C ARG A 449 -3.17 28.76 -6.92
N THR A 450 -1.85 28.67 -6.95
CA THR A 450 -1.01 29.42 -7.89
C THR A 450 -0.35 28.49 -8.91
N GLN A 451 0.06 29.05 -10.05
CA GLN A 451 0.84 28.31 -11.05
C GLN A 451 2.12 27.74 -10.44
N LYS A 452 2.82 28.52 -9.60
CA LYS A 452 4.05 28.10 -8.94
C LYS A 452 3.84 26.87 -8.03
N GLU A 453 2.73 26.81 -7.30
CA GLU A 453 2.40 25.66 -6.46
C GLU A 453 2.09 24.41 -7.29
N ARG A 454 1.36 24.56 -8.39
CA ARG A 454 1.11 23.46 -9.33
C ARG A 454 2.39 22.92 -9.94
N GLU A 455 3.31 23.79 -10.34
CA GLU A 455 4.61 23.40 -10.86
C GLU A 455 5.48 22.70 -9.80
N ALA A 456 5.48 23.19 -8.56
CA ALA A 456 6.21 22.57 -7.46
C ALA A 456 5.71 21.14 -7.20
N CYS A 457 4.40 20.95 -7.19
CA CYS A 457 3.78 19.66 -7.04
C CYS A 457 4.10 18.73 -8.22
N ALA A 458 4.04 19.23 -9.48
CA ALA A 458 4.44 18.46 -10.65
C ALA A 458 5.91 18.01 -10.58
N LYS A 459 6.80 18.89 -10.16
CA LYS A 459 8.22 18.55 -9.94
C LYS A 459 8.40 17.51 -8.84
N ALA A 460 7.64 17.59 -7.76
CA ALA A 460 7.67 16.57 -6.69
C ALA A 460 7.25 15.19 -7.23
N MET A 461 6.18 15.13 -8.03
CA MET A 461 5.74 13.91 -8.69
C MET A 461 6.82 13.33 -9.60
N ILE A 462 7.41 14.16 -10.47
CA ILE A 462 8.43 13.72 -11.42
C ILE A 462 9.68 13.23 -10.68
N ARG A 463 10.05 13.88 -9.55
CA ARG A 463 11.18 13.43 -8.74
C ARG A 463 10.93 12.05 -8.16
N THR A 464 9.81 11.82 -7.49
CA THR A 464 9.52 10.50 -6.90
C THR A 464 9.45 9.43 -7.98
N MET A 465 8.90 9.74 -9.17
CA MET A 465 8.92 8.82 -10.31
C MET A 465 10.36 8.43 -10.70
N LYS A 466 11.22 9.43 -10.88
CA LYS A 466 12.63 9.23 -11.23
C LYS A 466 13.37 8.40 -10.16
N GLU A 467 13.18 8.74 -8.88
CA GLU A 467 13.80 8.06 -7.74
C GLU A 467 13.32 6.62 -7.56
N HIS A 468 12.17 6.28 -8.15
CA HIS A 468 11.59 4.94 -8.16
C HIS A 468 11.71 4.22 -9.50
N ASN A 469 12.67 4.62 -10.35
CA ASN A 469 12.95 4.01 -11.65
C ASN A 469 11.74 3.97 -12.61
N GLN A 470 10.77 4.89 -12.44
CA GLN A 470 9.66 5.05 -13.36
C GLN A 470 10.00 6.10 -14.39
N LEU A 471 9.85 5.76 -15.68
CA LEU A 471 10.27 6.64 -16.77
C LEU A 471 9.29 7.77 -17.02
N ASP A 472 8.01 7.46 -16.89
CA ASP A 472 6.95 8.42 -17.11
C ASP A 472 5.63 7.99 -16.46
N PHE A 473 4.67 8.86 -16.55
CA PHE A 473 3.27 8.58 -16.36
C PHE A 473 2.50 9.01 -17.60
N ASN A 474 1.40 8.34 -17.87
CA ASN A 474 0.61 8.56 -19.07
C ASN A 474 0.29 10.06 -19.28
N GLY A 475 0.72 10.60 -20.40
CA GLY A 475 0.50 11.99 -20.80
C GLY A 475 1.47 13.01 -20.19
N MET A 476 2.50 12.61 -19.45
CA MET A 476 3.56 13.54 -19.00
C MET A 476 4.26 14.17 -20.20
N TRP A 477 4.78 13.34 -21.07
CA TRP A 477 5.50 13.78 -22.25
C TRP A 477 4.58 14.36 -23.33
N GLY A 478 3.29 14.01 -23.32
CA GLY A 478 2.27 14.58 -24.17
C GLY A 478 1.92 16.05 -23.87
N ASN A 479 2.40 16.57 -22.72
CA ASN A 479 2.21 17.95 -22.28
C ASN A 479 3.54 18.67 -22.23
N ARG A 480 3.71 19.73 -23.05
CA ARG A 480 4.98 20.50 -23.18
C ARG A 480 5.46 21.08 -21.86
N ASP A 481 4.56 21.61 -21.05
CA ASP A 481 4.94 22.23 -19.77
C ASP A 481 5.45 21.17 -18.79
N LYS A 482 4.80 20.01 -18.70
CA LYS A 482 5.24 18.89 -17.89
C LYS A 482 6.56 18.30 -18.38
N ALA A 483 6.75 18.18 -19.70
CA ALA A 483 8.00 17.74 -20.30
C ALA A 483 9.15 18.69 -19.98
N ALA A 484 8.92 20.02 -19.97
CA ALA A 484 9.90 21.01 -19.54
C ALA A 484 10.27 20.83 -18.06
N LEU A 485 9.28 20.64 -17.18
CA LEU A 485 9.53 20.36 -15.76
C LEU A 485 10.31 19.06 -15.55
N ALA A 486 10.07 18.03 -16.38
CA ALA A 486 10.82 16.80 -16.33
C ALA A 486 12.30 16.99 -16.67
N LYS A 487 12.61 17.78 -17.70
CA LYS A 487 13.98 18.18 -18.04
C LYS A 487 14.66 18.94 -16.89
N GLU A 488 13.95 19.87 -16.25
CA GLU A 488 14.48 20.61 -15.09
C GLU A 488 14.80 19.69 -13.89
N VAL A 489 14.04 18.62 -13.70
CA VAL A 489 14.29 17.60 -12.67
C VAL A 489 15.41 16.65 -13.09
N GLY A 490 15.90 16.74 -14.33
CA GLY A 490 16.94 15.88 -14.89
C GLY A 490 16.40 14.50 -15.29
N MET A 491 15.12 14.41 -15.64
CA MET A 491 14.56 13.23 -16.29
C MET A 491 14.67 13.43 -17.79
N ILE A 492 15.60 12.73 -18.41
CA ILE A 492 15.81 12.73 -19.88
C ILE A 492 15.47 11.35 -20.38
N PRO A 493 14.38 11.19 -21.14
CA PRO A 493 13.96 9.89 -21.61
C PRO A 493 14.75 9.52 -22.88
N ASP A 494 15.15 8.27 -22.98
CA ASP A 494 15.49 7.59 -24.22
C ASP A 494 14.27 6.89 -24.83
N SER A 495 13.22 6.71 -24.03
CA SER A 495 11.87 6.35 -24.48
C SER A 495 10.82 7.11 -23.69
N MET A 496 9.69 7.45 -24.30
CA MET A 496 8.64 8.25 -23.68
C MET A 496 7.25 7.84 -24.14
N HIS A 497 6.28 7.91 -23.25
CA HIS A 497 4.87 7.80 -23.60
C HIS A 497 4.31 9.18 -23.88
N ILE A 498 3.93 9.40 -25.11
CA ILE A 498 3.42 10.70 -25.57
C ILE A 498 1.90 10.82 -25.54
N GLY A 499 1.24 9.84 -24.96
CA GLY A 499 -0.20 9.87 -24.75
C GLY A 499 -1.00 9.39 -25.94
N ASN A 500 -2.30 9.60 -25.86
CA ASN A 500 -3.28 9.22 -26.87
C ASN A 500 -3.89 10.51 -27.44
N SER A 501 -3.38 10.98 -28.57
CA SER A 501 -3.86 12.23 -29.19
C SER A 501 -4.75 12.00 -30.40
N ILE A 502 -5.24 10.79 -30.58
CA ILE A 502 -5.93 10.39 -31.79
C ILE A 502 -7.43 10.50 -31.61
N ASP A 503 -8.06 11.25 -32.51
CA ASP A 503 -9.50 11.40 -32.49
C ASP A 503 -10.20 10.08 -32.80
N ARG A 504 -11.27 9.80 -32.09
CA ARG A 504 -12.17 8.72 -32.42
C ARG A 504 -12.94 9.12 -33.69
N TRP A 505 -13.24 8.16 -34.57
CA TRP A 505 -14.00 8.49 -35.79
C TRP A 505 -15.36 9.14 -35.49
N GLN A 506 -15.99 8.81 -34.35
CA GLN A 506 -17.23 9.41 -33.91
C GLN A 506 -17.13 10.93 -33.72
N ASN A 507 -15.93 11.44 -33.39
CA ASN A 507 -15.72 12.88 -33.27
C ASN A 507 -15.68 13.58 -34.63
N LEU A 508 -15.26 12.84 -35.68
CA LEU A 508 -15.14 13.36 -37.03
C LEU A 508 -16.40 13.07 -37.89
N PHE A 509 -17.03 11.95 -37.60
CA PHE A 509 -18.21 11.47 -38.30
C PHE A 509 -19.28 10.99 -37.30
N PRO A 510 -19.92 11.89 -36.55
CA PRO A 510 -20.83 11.54 -35.46
C PRO A 510 -22.07 10.76 -35.92
N ASP A 511 -22.48 10.98 -37.19
CA ASP A 511 -23.67 10.36 -37.77
C ASP A 511 -23.38 9.06 -38.56
N LYS A 512 -22.12 8.59 -38.58
CA LYS A 512 -21.72 7.38 -39.29
C LYS A 512 -21.29 6.27 -38.32
N LYS A 513 -21.70 5.05 -38.62
CA LYS A 513 -21.08 3.86 -38.06
C LYS A 513 -19.77 3.60 -38.81
N TYR A 514 -18.89 2.79 -38.18
CA TYR A 514 -17.60 2.52 -38.80
C TYR A 514 -17.70 1.80 -40.15
N ASP A 515 -18.62 0.85 -40.27
CA ASP A 515 -18.90 0.10 -41.50
C ASP A 515 -19.54 0.95 -42.64
N GLU A 516 -19.95 2.16 -42.31
CA GLU A 516 -20.46 3.16 -43.25
C GLU A 516 -19.35 4.14 -43.69
N LEU A 517 -18.14 4.05 -43.15
CA LEU A 517 -17.03 4.90 -43.56
C LEU A 517 -16.44 4.42 -44.88
N THR A 518 -16.32 5.36 -45.83
CA THR A 518 -15.68 5.13 -47.11
C THR A 518 -14.17 5.35 -47.05
N SER A 519 -13.43 4.86 -48.05
CA SER A 519 -12.00 5.16 -48.19
C SER A 519 -11.71 6.67 -48.27
N ASP A 520 -12.62 7.45 -48.79
CA ASP A 520 -12.45 8.91 -48.84
C ASP A 520 -12.70 9.57 -47.49
N ASP A 521 -13.62 9.06 -46.68
CA ASP A 521 -13.81 9.47 -45.30
C ASP A 521 -12.52 9.22 -44.48
N LEU A 522 -11.92 8.03 -44.62
CA LEU A 522 -10.66 7.69 -43.96
C LEU A 522 -9.53 8.64 -44.39
N LYS A 523 -9.37 8.90 -45.69
CA LYS A 523 -8.36 9.84 -46.19
C LYS A 523 -8.61 11.27 -45.70
N LEU A 524 -9.87 11.71 -45.61
CA LEU A 524 -10.23 13.00 -45.07
C LEU A 524 -9.87 13.10 -43.58
N ALA A 525 -10.19 12.06 -42.82
CA ALA A 525 -9.87 11.98 -41.40
C ALA A 525 -8.35 12.00 -41.17
N MET A 526 -7.56 11.26 -41.94
CA MET A 526 -6.10 11.27 -41.82
C MET A 526 -5.50 12.64 -42.13
N ARG A 527 -5.97 13.32 -43.16
CA ARG A 527 -5.58 14.71 -43.48
C ARG A 527 -5.93 15.68 -42.35
N TYR A 528 -7.09 15.51 -41.74
CA TYR A 528 -7.50 16.32 -40.59
C TYR A 528 -6.60 16.06 -39.38
N THR A 529 -6.36 14.78 -39.04
CA THR A 529 -5.52 14.37 -37.95
C THR A 529 -4.07 14.87 -38.11
N GLU A 530 -3.49 14.75 -39.31
CA GLU A 530 -2.18 15.30 -39.64
C GLU A 530 -2.13 16.82 -39.43
N ARG A 531 -3.07 17.56 -39.98
CA ARG A 531 -3.10 19.02 -39.84
C ARG A 531 -3.28 19.45 -38.40
N LYS A 532 -4.16 18.79 -37.65
CA LYS A 532 -4.43 19.08 -36.26
C LYS A 532 -3.17 18.86 -35.36
N ASN A 533 -2.42 17.79 -35.64
CA ASN A 533 -1.29 17.37 -34.82
C ASN A 533 0.08 17.81 -35.38
N ARG A 534 0.14 18.61 -36.46
CA ARG A 534 1.41 19.02 -37.10
C ARG A 534 2.39 19.64 -36.12
N ASN A 535 1.98 20.65 -35.35
CA ASN A 535 2.83 21.30 -34.34
C ASN A 535 3.30 20.33 -33.24
N TRP A 536 2.56 19.28 -33.00
CA TRP A 536 2.90 18.24 -32.02
C TRP A 536 3.95 17.29 -32.60
N PHE A 537 3.80 16.85 -33.85
CA PHE A 537 4.83 16.07 -34.56
C PHE A 537 6.14 16.86 -34.68
N ASP A 538 6.07 18.10 -35.09
CA ASP A 538 7.25 18.98 -35.23
C ASP A 538 7.98 19.18 -33.91
N TYR A 539 7.25 19.36 -32.80
CA TYR A 539 7.80 19.47 -31.46
C TYR A 539 8.62 18.23 -31.07
N TYR A 540 8.06 17.04 -31.17
CA TYR A 540 8.76 15.82 -30.78
C TYR A 540 9.92 15.48 -31.71
N ASN A 541 9.80 15.78 -32.99
CA ASN A 541 10.90 15.57 -33.93
C ASN A 541 12.08 16.50 -33.69
N THR A 542 11.82 17.70 -33.13
CA THR A 542 12.84 18.71 -32.87
C THR A 542 13.46 18.54 -31.48
N GLU A 543 12.62 18.39 -30.45
CA GLU A 543 13.08 18.36 -29.06
C GLU A 543 13.60 17.00 -28.60
N TYR A 544 13.14 15.92 -29.22
CA TYR A 544 13.47 14.53 -28.86
C TYR A 544 13.74 13.67 -30.09
N PRO A 545 14.72 14.05 -30.95
CA PRO A 545 14.94 13.38 -32.24
C PRO A 545 15.33 11.91 -32.11
N ASP A 546 16.01 11.54 -31.00
CA ASP A 546 16.60 10.24 -30.80
C ASP A 546 15.78 9.32 -29.86
N ALA A 547 14.81 9.86 -29.13
CA ALA A 547 14.02 9.09 -28.20
C ALA A 547 12.93 8.28 -28.93
N ASP A 548 12.67 7.05 -28.46
CA ASP A 548 11.52 6.27 -28.84
C ASP A 548 10.23 6.89 -28.28
N LYS A 549 9.24 7.09 -29.14
CA LYS A 549 8.00 7.79 -28.80
C LYS A 549 6.82 6.83 -28.87
N TYR A 550 6.48 6.28 -27.73
CA TYR A 550 5.40 5.31 -27.60
C TYR A 550 4.04 5.98 -27.54
N MET A 551 3.17 5.61 -28.48
CA MET A 551 1.77 6.02 -28.49
C MET A 551 0.87 4.85 -28.13
N LEU A 552 0.02 5.06 -27.14
CA LEU A 552 -0.98 4.08 -26.73
C LEU A 552 -2.22 4.18 -27.62
N PHE A 553 -2.57 3.09 -28.25
CA PHE A 553 -3.85 2.91 -28.92
C PHE A 553 -4.78 2.11 -28.01
N TYR A 554 -5.85 2.74 -27.57
CA TYR A 554 -6.82 2.09 -26.69
C TYR A 554 -7.68 1.10 -27.46
N SER A 555 -7.55 -0.18 -27.13
CA SER A 555 -8.56 -1.15 -27.49
C SER A 555 -8.77 -2.16 -26.36
N GLU A 556 -9.10 -1.64 -25.20
CA GLU A 556 -9.32 -2.45 -24.00
C GLU A 556 -10.44 -3.49 -24.17
N SER A 557 -11.42 -3.18 -24.99
CA SER A 557 -12.46 -4.12 -25.37
C SER A 557 -12.30 -4.50 -26.84
N SER A 558 -11.62 -5.58 -27.07
CA SER A 558 -11.38 -6.26 -28.34
C SER A 558 -12.61 -6.60 -29.19
N ALA A 559 -13.80 -6.18 -28.81
CA ALA A 559 -15.04 -6.49 -29.51
C ALA A 559 -15.24 -5.69 -30.81
N TYR A 560 -14.44 -4.66 -31.07
CA TYR A 560 -14.67 -3.76 -32.21
C TYR A 560 -13.53 -3.83 -33.24
N GLN A 561 -13.58 -4.81 -34.11
CA GLN A 561 -12.69 -4.92 -35.28
C GLN A 561 -12.57 -3.59 -36.06
N ALA A 562 -13.65 -2.85 -36.15
CA ALA A 562 -13.73 -1.52 -36.75
C ALA A 562 -12.76 -0.51 -36.08
N LEU A 563 -12.63 -0.53 -34.76
CA LEU A 563 -11.73 0.36 -34.04
C LEU A 563 -10.26 0.03 -34.36
N HIS A 564 -9.91 -1.24 -34.53
CA HIS A 564 -8.56 -1.66 -34.85
C HIS A 564 -8.11 -1.15 -36.24
N ILE A 565 -8.95 -1.28 -37.27
CA ILE A 565 -8.62 -0.80 -38.62
C ILE A 565 -8.46 0.73 -38.64
N TRP A 566 -9.29 1.46 -37.89
CA TRP A 566 -9.13 2.89 -37.71
C TRP A 566 -7.79 3.24 -37.04
N GLN A 567 -7.41 2.51 -36.02
CA GLN A 567 -6.14 2.69 -35.32
C GLN A 567 -4.95 2.35 -36.22
N GLU A 568 -5.08 1.38 -37.10
CA GLU A 568 -4.05 1.01 -38.09
C GLU A 568 -3.68 2.19 -38.98
N GLU A 569 -4.65 2.86 -39.57
CA GLU A 569 -4.42 4.02 -40.43
C GLU A 569 -3.77 5.18 -39.65
N GLN A 570 -4.12 5.34 -38.39
CA GLN A 570 -3.53 6.35 -37.53
C GLN A 570 -2.09 5.97 -37.12
N ALA A 571 -1.82 4.71 -36.85
CA ALA A 571 -0.49 4.23 -36.55
C ALA A 571 0.48 4.47 -37.73
N ARG A 572 0.01 4.20 -38.95
CA ARG A 572 0.77 4.50 -40.18
C ARG A 572 1.09 5.98 -40.31
N LEU A 573 0.10 6.86 -40.08
CA LEU A 573 0.28 8.31 -40.12
C LEU A 573 1.33 8.76 -39.08
N VAL A 574 1.23 8.27 -37.86
CA VAL A 574 2.18 8.63 -36.79
C VAL A 574 3.59 8.23 -37.15
N ARG A 575 3.81 7.00 -37.61
CA ARG A 575 5.13 6.53 -38.03
C ARG A 575 5.69 7.31 -39.22
N GLU A 576 4.83 7.74 -40.15
CA GLU A 576 5.24 8.59 -41.28
C GLU A 576 5.69 9.99 -40.81
N LYS A 577 5.01 10.58 -39.85
CA LYS A 577 5.21 11.99 -39.44
C LYS A 577 6.14 12.17 -38.25
N MET A 578 6.38 11.14 -37.46
CA MET A 578 7.17 11.24 -36.23
C MET A 578 8.33 10.24 -36.26
N LYS A 579 9.56 10.75 -36.06
CA LYS A 579 10.75 9.92 -35.94
C LYS A 579 10.70 9.03 -34.71
N ASN A 580 11.13 7.79 -34.87
CA ASN A 580 11.17 6.80 -33.79
C ASN A 580 9.82 6.64 -33.09
N ALA A 581 8.74 6.80 -33.85
CA ALA A 581 7.41 6.53 -33.34
C ALA A 581 7.22 5.02 -33.16
N LYS A 582 6.75 4.66 -31.99
CA LYS A 582 6.39 3.30 -31.59
C LYS A 582 4.92 3.27 -31.23
N VAL A 583 4.21 2.29 -31.70
CA VAL A 583 2.81 2.08 -31.41
C VAL A 583 2.66 0.86 -30.55
N TYR A 584 2.02 1.01 -29.39
CA TYR A 584 1.66 -0.15 -28.58
C TYR A 584 0.15 -0.14 -28.31
N ALA A 585 -0.43 -1.30 -28.20
CA ALA A 585 -1.83 -1.44 -27.91
C ALA A 585 -2.05 -2.09 -26.56
N HIS A 586 -3.12 -1.66 -25.91
CA HIS A 586 -3.70 -2.34 -24.78
C HIS A 586 -4.83 -3.23 -25.29
N SER A 587 -4.51 -4.46 -25.66
CA SER A 587 -5.44 -5.40 -26.27
C SER A 587 -5.48 -6.72 -25.49
N MET A 588 -6.55 -7.49 -25.66
CA MET A 588 -6.75 -8.78 -24.99
C MET A 588 -7.05 -9.90 -25.98
N GLY A 589 -6.58 -11.10 -25.68
CA GLY A 589 -6.88 -12.31 -26.45
C GLY A 589 -6.24 -12.34 -27.83
N VAL A 590 -6.94 -12.89 -28.82
CA VAL A 590 -6.42 -13.09 -30.18
C VAL A 590 -6.09 -11.80 -30.92
N TRP A 591 -6.66 -10.69 -30.53
CA TRP A 591 -6.43 -9.39 -31.15
C TRP A 591 -5.00 -8.88 -30.97
N ASN A 592 -4.29 -9.33 -29.95
CA ASN A 592 -2.88 -9.02 -29.77
C ASN A 592 -2.01 -9.47 -30.92
N TRP A 593 -2.39 -10.58 -31.53
CA TRP A 593 -1.60 -11.19 -32.60
C TRP A 593 -2.02 -10.70 -33.99
N TYR A 594 -3.21 -10.10 -34.10
CA TYR A 594 -3.74 -9.65 -35.40
C TYR A 594 -2.91 -8.52 -35.99
N PHE A 595 -2.38 -7.63 -35.15
CA PHE A 595 -1.60 -6.46 -35.55
C PHE A 595 -0.11 -6.54 -35.12
N ALA A 596 0.29 -7.65 -34.50
CA ALA A 596 1.65 -7.82 -34.03
C ALA A 596 2.65 -7.74 -35.19
N GLY A 597 3.70 -6.93 -35.02
CA GLY A 597 4.77 -6.75 -36.00
C GLY A 597 4.50 -5.77 -37.12
N ASP A 598 3.25 -5.63 -37.59
CA ASP A 598 2.92 -4.68 -38.67
C ASP A 598 2.53 -3.30 -38.16
N ILE A 599 1.81 -3.25 -37.04
CA ILE A 599 1.20 -2.03 -36.52
C ILE A 599 1.61 -1.74 -35.09
N GLN A 600 1.84 -2.78 -34.31
CA GLN A 600 2.22 -2.66 -32.92
C GLN A 600 3.72 -2.91 -32.75
N ASP A 601 4.42 -2.00 -32.09
CA ASP A 601 5.81 -2.11 -31.69
C ASP A 601 5.94 -2.56 -30.22
N GLY A 602 4.89 -3.08 -29.65
CA GLY A 602 4.79 -3.58 -28.29
C GLY A 602 3.37 -3.79 -27.84
N ASN A 603 3.20 -4.52 -26.77
CA ASN A 603 1.89 -4.82 -26.20
C ASN A 603 1.82 -4.63 -24.70
N VAL A 604 0.64 -4.25 -24.23
CA VAL A 604 0.31 -4.14 -22.80
C VAL A 604 -0.92 -4.99 -22.52
N GLN A 605 -0.78 -6.00 -21.66
CA GLN A 605 -1.86 -6.96 -21.42
C GLN A 605 -1.98 -7.43 -19.96
N THR A 606 -3.19 -7.81 -19.55
CA THR A 606 -3.47 -8.26 -18.18
C THR A 606 -3.13 -9.72 -17.90
N SER A 607 -3.14 -10.57 -18.93
CA SER A 607 -3.00 -12.02 -18.80
C SER A 607 -1.94 -12.54 -19.77
N LEU A 608 -0.67 -12.25 -19.45
CA LEU A 608 0.47 -12.69 -20.24
C LEU A 608 1.25 -13.75 -19.48
N ASP A 609 1.68 -14.75 -20.23
CA ASP A 609 2.63 -15.75 -19.78
C ASP A 609 3.96 -15.64 -20.55
N ARG A 610 4.91 -16.48 -20.17
CA ARG A 610 6.23 -16.53 -20.84
C ARG A 610 6.12 -16.85 -22.33
N ALA A 611 5.19 -17.73 -22.73
CA ALA A 611 5.04 -18.11 -24.13
C ALA A 611 4.59 -16.92 -24.99
N ASP A 612 3.76 -16.04 -24.43
CA ASP A 612 3.39 -14.79 -25.10
C ASP A 612 4.60 -13.86 -25.23
N ALA A 613 5.39 -13.69 -24.18
CA ALA A 613 6.60 -12.87 -24.22
C ALA A 613 7.59 -13.40 -25.27
N ASP A 614 7.87 -14.70 -25.27
CA ASP A 614 8.79 -15.33 -26.24
C ASP A 614 8.34 -15.12 -27.69
N ARG A 615 7.03 -15.10 -27.97
CA ARG A 615 6.49 -14.78 -29.29
C ARG A 615 6.69 -13.33 -29.70
N TRP A 616 6.45 -12.37 -28.78
CA TRP A 616 6.70 -10.96 -29.03
C TRP A 616 8.18 -10.68 -29.25
N HIS A 617 9.04 -11.27 -28.44
CA HIS A 617 10.49 -11.17 -28.63
C HIS A 617 10.97 -11.75 -29.96
N ALA A 618 10.33 -12.81 -30.46
CA ALA A 618 10.63 -13.36 -31.79
C ALA A 618 10.30 -12.37 -32.92
N LEU A 619 9.43 -11.38 -32.68
CA LEU A 619 9.17 -10.28 -33.61
C LEU A 619 10.12 -9.09 -33.40
N GLY A 620 10.99 -9.11 -32.39
CA GLY A 620 11.83 -8.00 -31.99
C GLY A 620 11.11 -6.91 -31.19
N GLU A 621 9.95 -7.24 -30.60
CA GLU A 621 9.06 -6.28 -29.96
C GLU A 621 8.98 -6.49 -28.45
N PRO A 622 8.99 -5.40 -27.65
CA PRO A 622 8.84 -5.49 -26.21
C PRO A 622 7.40 -5.79 -25.80
N ILE A 623 7.26 -6.38 -24.62
CA ILE A 623 5.97 -6.70 -24.05
C ILE A 623 5.90 -6.31 -22.57
N TYR A 624 4.82 -5.64 -22.20
CA TYR A 624 4.58 -5.15 -20.84
C TYR A 624 3.27 -5.71 -20.29
N PRO A 625 3.26 -6.25 -19.07
CA PRO A 625 2.01 -6.57 -18.42
C PRO A 625 1.31 -5.28 -18.00
N TYR A 626 0.00 -5.26 -18.15
CA TYR A 626 -0.85 -4.29 -17.49
C TYR A 626 -0.86 -4.62 -16.00
N ALA A 627 0.14 -4.10 -15.31
CA ALA A 627 0.36 -4.41 -13.92
C ALA A 627 -0.58 -3.58 -13.05
N LYS A 628 -1.45 -4.27 -12.36
CA LYS A 628 -2.20 -3.68 -11.25
C LYS A 628 -1.39 -3.93 -9.99
N PRO A 629 -0.98 -2.91 -9.25
CA PRO A 629 -0.25 -3.12 -8.02
C PRO A 629 -1.15 -3.83 -7.01
N PHE A 630 -0.87 -5.11 -6.78
CA PHE A 630 -1.58 -5.93 -5.80
C PHE A 630 -1.00 -5.71 -4.41
N ALA A 631 -1.23 -4.53 -3.87
CA ALA A 631 -0.66 -4.16 -2.58
C ALA A 631 -1.59 -4.45 -1.40
N ALA A 632 -2.68 -5.18 -1.59
CA ALA A 632 -3.59 -5.45 -0.50
C ALA A 632 -3.29 -6.79 0.19
N PRO A 633 -3.21 -6.80 1.51
CA PRO A 633 -3.20 -5.63 2.38
C PRO A 633 -1.77 -5.06 2.46
N GLU A 634 -1.50 -4.02 1.74
CA GLU A 634 -0.26 -3.24 1.60
C GLU A 634 1.02 -4.04 1.87
N ASN A 635 1.45 -4.81 0.89
CA ASN A 635 2.60 -5.72 1.01
C ASN A 635 3.74 -5.27 0.08
N PRO A 636 4.78 -4.59 0.61
CA PRO A 636 5.91 -4.13 -0.20
C PRO A 636 6.73 -5.29 -0.79
N ALA A 637 6.85 -6.42 -0.08
CA ALA A 637 7.56 -7.59 -0.58
C ALA A 637 6.86 -8.19 -1.81
N ALA A 638 5.53 -8.20 -1.82
CA ALA A 638 4.77 -8.66 -2.98
C ALA A 638 4.99 -7.74 -4.19
N GLN A 639 5.05 -6.42 -3.98
CA GLN A 639 5.39 -5.46 -5.03
C GLN A 639 6.79 -5.71 -5.57
N ARG A 640 7.79 -5.79 -4.68
CA ARG A 640 9.19 -6.04 -5.01
C ARG A 640 9.38 -7.32 -5.84
N SER A 641 8.83 -8.43 -5.37
CA SER A 641 8.94 -9.72 -6.06
C SER A 641 8.17 -9.73 -7.38
N HIS A 642 6.92 -9.24 -7.38
CA HIS A 642 6.04 -9.33 -8.54
C HIS A 642 6.48 -8.43 -9.69
N LEU A 643 6.79 -7.15 -9.41
CA LEU A 643 7.22 -6.20 -10.43
C LEU A 643 8.68 -6.36 -10.84
N GLY A 644 9.49 -7.08 -10.04
CA GLY A 644 10.90 -7.36 -10.28
C GLY A 644 11.12 -8.76 -10.86
N LEU A 645 11.72 -9.63 -10.06
CA LEU A 645 12.19 -10.96 -10.46
C LEU A 645 11.12 -11.81 -11.16
N SER A 646 9.88 -11.76 -10.67
CA SER A 646 8.79 -12.55 -11.25
C SER A 646 8.49 -12.16 -12.69
N ARG A 647 8.44 -10.88 -13.01
CA ARG A 647 8.20 -10.39 -14.37
C ARG A 647 9.42 -10.55 -15.25
N TRP A 648 10.58 -10.20 -14.75
CA TRP A 648 11.82 -10.23 -15.49
C TRP A 648 12.25 -11.65 -15.87
N LYS A 649 12.35 -12.57 -14.90
CA LYS A 649 12.88 -13.91 -15.14
C LYS A 649 11.82 -14.93 -15.52
N PHE A 650 10.71 -14.98 -14.78
CA PHE A 650 9.75 -16.09 -14.96
C PHE A 650 8.75 -15.84 -16.07
N SER A 651 8.41 -14.59 -16.33
CA SER A 651 7.47 -14.24 -17.39
C SER A 651 8.14 -13.61 -18.61
N HIS A 652 9.46 -13.35 -18.58
CA HIS A 652 10.23 -12.70 -19.66
C HIS A 652 9.63 -11.36 -20.14
N MET A 653 8.98 -10.62 -19.23
CA MET A 653 8.42 -9.31 -19.54
C MET A 653 9.51 -8.23 -19.51
N ASP A 654 9.31 -7.17 -20.30
CA ASP A 654 10.28 -6.08 -20.47
C ASP A 654 10.03 -4.90 -19.55
N GLY A 655 9.29 -5.11 -18.52
CA GLY A 655 8.94 -4.10 -17.51
C GLY A 655 7.51 -4.22 -17.05
N ASN A 656 6.92 -3.09 -16.67
CA ASN A 656 5.53 -3.02 -16.22
C ASN A 656 4.88 -1.72 -16.68
N MET A 657 3.64 -1.82 -17.12
CA MET A 657 2.73 -0.72 -17.24
C MET A 657 1.81 -0.72 -16.00
N GLN A 658 2.14 0.08 -15.00
CA GLN A 658 1.39 0.12 -13.75
C GLN A 658 0.15 0.99 -13.91
N HIS A 659 -1.01 0.48 -13.47
CA HIS A 659 -2.25 1.22 -13.50
C HIS A 659 -2.62 1.76 -12.13
N GLY A 660 -2.85 3.06 -12.03
CA GLY A 660 -3.47 3.69 -10.87
C GLY A 660 -2.57 3.90 -9.65
N CYS A 661 -1.24 3.94 -9.80
CA CYS A 661 -0.32 4.10 -8.67
C CYS A 661 -0.42 5.45 -7.94
N LEU A 662 -1.06 6.44 -8.55
CA LEU A 662 -1.07 7.79 -8.03
C LEU A 662 -2.45 8.12 -7.46
N ALA A 663 -2.44 8.71 -6.28
CA ALA A 663 -3.65 9.03 -5.56
C ALA A 663 -4.45 10.16 -6.19
N ARG A 664 -5.74 10.01 -6.06
CA ARG A 664 -6.67 11.14 -6.04
C ARG A 664 -6.89 11.54 -4.58
N VAL A 665 -7.27 12.78 -4.37
CA VAL A 665 -7.64 13.28 -3.05
C VAL A 665 -8.71 12.40 -2.37
N GLU A 666 -9.66 11.91 -3.16
CA GLU A 666 -10.72 11.00 -2.72
C GLU A 666 -10.19 9.70 -2.09
N SER A 667 -8.96 9.31 -2.42
CA SER A 667 -8.33 8.11 -1.88
C SER A 667 -8.08 8.16 -0.36
N TRP A 668 -8.12 9.34 0.24
CA TRP A 668 -8.02 9.47 1.70
C TRP A 668 -9.20 8.85 2.45
N ASN A 669 -10.40 8.86 1.87
CA ASN A 669 -11.55 8.14 2.42
C ASN A 669 -11.93 6.96 1.52
N GLU A 670 -11.29 5.84 1.71
CA GLU A 670 -11.49 4.63 0.90
C GLU A 670 -12.86 3.98 1.05
N TRP A 671 -13.58 4.31 2.11
CA TRP A 671 -14.90 3.74 2.38
C TRP A 671 -16.05 4.60 1.86
N SER A 672 -15.79 5.81 1.41
CA SER A 672 -16.83 6.68 0.87
C SER A 672 -17.23 6.27 -0.52
N ASN A 673 -18.52 6.00 -0.73
CA ASN A 673 -19.11 5.78 -2.06
C ASN A 673 -19.07 7.03 -2.95
N SER A 674 -18.78 8.20 -2.38
CA SER A 674 -18.62 9.46 -3.13
C SER A 674 -17.23 9.63 -3.74
N ALA A 675 -16.29 8.75 -3.43
CA ALA A 675 -14.98 8.71 -4.06
C ALA A 675 -15.09 8.26 -5.53
N GLY A 676 -15.72 9.08 -6.32
CA GLY A 676 -16.00 9.03 -7.76
C GLY A 676 -15.52 7.80 -8.51
N GLY A 677 -16.41 6.87 -8.82
CA GLY A 677 -16.23 5.80 -9.81
C GLY A 677 -15.12 4.76 -9.58
N ASP A 678 -14.01 5.15 -8.95
CA ASP A 678 -12.81 4.33 -8.79
C ASP A 678 -12.50 3.99 -7.32
N GLY A 679 -13.42 4.16 -6.39
CA GLY A 679 -13.27 3.75 -4.98
C GLY A 679 -12.92 2.26 -4.80
N ASN A 680 -13.16 1.47 -5.85
CA ASN A 680 -12.80 0.06 -5.90
C ASN A 680 -11.29 -0.19 -6.12
N TYR A 681 -10.51 0.86 -6.41
CA TYR A 681 -9.10 0.72 -6.80
C TYR A 681 -8.12 1.23 -5.74
N ARG A 682 -8.55 1.33 -4.48
CA ARG A 682 -7.70 1.83 -3.40
C ARG A 682 -6.36 1.12 -3.25
N CYS A 683 -6.33 -0.18 -3.50
CA CYS A 683 -5.11 -0.98 -3.41
C CYS A 683 -4.06 -0.66 -4.48
N GLN A 684 -4.40 0.19 -5.45
CA GLN A 684 -3.46 0.72 -6.44
C GLN A 684 -2.80 2.03 -5.99
N VAL A 685 -3.27 2.61 -4.89
CA VAL A 685 -2.78 3.90 -4.40
C VAL A 685 -1.46 3.70 -3.66
N MET A 686 -0.39 4.24 -4.20
CA MET A 686 0.96 4.18 -3.63
C MET A 686 1.50 5.55 -3.23
N LEU A 687 0.87 6.62 -3.72
CA LEU A 687 1.17 8.01 -3.39
C LEU A 687 -0.11 8.72 -2.98
N TYR A 688 -0.08 9.45 -1.89
CA TYR A 688 -1.22 10.21 -1.39
C TYR A 688 -1.00 11.69 -1.58
N GLU A 689 -1.94 12.36 -2.25
CA GLU A 689 -1.86 13.80 -2.50
C GLU A 689 -1.96 14.59 -1.18
N GLN A 690 -1.06 15.55 -1.01
CA GLN A 690 -1.10 16.56 0.04
C GLN A 690 -0.90 17.95 -0.57
N TYR A 691 -1.02 19.00 0.24
CA TYR A 691 -0.79 20.35 -0.24
C TYR A 691 0.66 20.54 -0.72
N GLY A 692 0.80 20.79 -2.03
CA GLY A 692 2.10 21.03 -2.67
C GLY A 692 2.99 19.80 -2.87
N GLY A 693 2.46 18.58 -2.73
CA GLY A 693 3.25 17.35 -2.91
C GLY A 693 2.47 16.06 -2.68
N PHE A 694 3.22 15.03 -2.33
CA PHE A 694 2.69 13.68 -2.12
C PHE A 694 3.33 13.04 -0.90
N LEU A 695 2.57 12.17 -0.24
CA LEU A 695 3.08 11.21 0.72
C LEU A 695 3.32 9.88 0.01
N GLU A 696 4.47 9.32 0.25
CA GLU A 696 4.83 7.99 -0.24
C GLU A 696 4.33 6.88 0.70
N THR A 697 4.34 5.67 0.19
CA THR A 697 3.99 4.47 0.95
C THR A 697 5.13 3.46 0.92
N ILE A 698 5.14 2.53 1.88
CA ILE A 698 6.10 1.42 1.86
C ILE A 698 5.96 0.55 0.59
N CYS A 699 4.77 0.51 -0.03
CA CYS A 699 4.57 -0.20 -1.29
C CYS A 699 5.25 0.50 -2.45
N TRP A 700 5.32 1.85 -2.45
CA TRP A 700 6.04 2.62 -3.44
C TRP A 700 7.55 2.38 -3.34
N ALA A 701 8.09 2.27 -2.11
CA ALA A 701 9.45 1.82 -1.90
C ALA A 701 9.67 0.40 -2.46
N GLY A 702 8.73 -0.53 -2.24
CA GLY A 702 8.78 -1.87 -2.85
C GLY A 702 8.83 -1.87 -4.38
N VAL A 703 8.19 -0.89 -5.03
CA VAL A 703 8.30 -0.67 -6.48
C VAL A 703 9.72 -0.30 -6.86
N ARG A 704 10.36 0.66 -6.17
CA ARG A 704 11.75 1.04 -6.44
C ARG A 704 12.67 -0.17 -6.34
N GLU A 705 12.57 -0.91 -5.23
CA GLU A 705 13.38 -2.08 -4.97
C GLU A 705 13.22 -3.18 -6.03
N ALA A 706 12.03 -3.33 -6.61
CA ALA A 706 11.77 -4.28 -7.70
C ALA A 706 12.65 -4.00 -8.93
N TYR A 707 12.73 -2.73 -9.33
CA TYR A 707 13.53 -2.32 -10.49
C TYR A 707 15.03 -2.35 -10.18
N ASP A 708 15.43 -2.01 -8.95
CA ASP A 708 16.82 -2.09 -8.53
C ASP A 708 17.29 -3.55 -8.48
N ASP A 709 16.48 -4.49 -8.01
CA ASP A 709 16.78 -5.92 -8.07
C ASP A 709 17.03 -6.38 -9.52
N VAL A 710 16.18 -5.98 -10.47
CA VAL A 710 16.38 -6.30 -11.90
C VAL A 710 17.67 -5.67 -12.43
N ARG A 711 17.99 -4.43 -12.05
CA ARG A 711 19.25 -3.76 -12.44
C ARG A 711 20.48 -4.53 -11.93
N TYR A 712 20.46 -5.02 -10.70
CA TYR A 712 21.53 -5.85 -10.14
C TYR A 712 21.66 -7.19 -10.88
N LEU A 713 20.55 -7.87 -11.10
CA LEU A 713 20.55 -9.20 -11.74
C LEU A 713 20.92 -9.13 -13.22
N SER A 714 20.43 -8.12 -13.95
CA SER A 714 20.81 -7.90 -15.34
C SER A 714 22.29 -7.50 -15.48
N LEU A 715 22.82 -6.66 -14.57
CA LEU A 715 24.24 -6.34 -14.51
C LEU A 715 25.10 -7.59 -14.28
N LEU A 716 24.69 -8.43 -13.33
CA LEU A 716 25.37 -9.69 -13.06
C LEU A 716 25.38 -10.58 -14.30
N LYS A 717 24.22 -10.76 -14.96
CA LYS A 717 24.09 -11.55 -16.19
C LYS A 717 24.99 -11.02 -17.30
N ALA A 718 24.98 -9.72 -17.55
CA ALA A 718 25.80 -9.08 -18.56
C ALA A 718 27.31 -9.28 -18.28
N LYS A 719 27.76 -9.01 -17.03
CA LYS A 719 29.15 -9.21 -16.63
C LYS A 719 29.60 -10.68 -16.78
N ALA A 720 28.77 -11.61 -16.30
CA ALA A 720 29.08 -13.03 -16.37
C ALA A 720 29.13 -13.52 -17.83
N THR A 721 28.19 -13.12 -18.67
CA THR A 721 28.16 -13.49 -20.10
C THR A 721 29.40 -12.97 -20.82
N ALA A 722 29.84 -11.73 -20.55
CA ALA A 722 31.06 -11.16 -21.14
C ALA A 722 32.31 -11.95 -20.77
N GLN A 723 32.37 -12.62 -19.62
CA GLN A 723 33.52 -13.37 -19.13
C GLN A 723 33.52 -14.85 -19.52
N LEU A 724 32.52 -15.33 -20.26
CA LEU A 724 32.50 -16.75 -20.73
C LEU A 724 33.66 -17.11 -21.69
N LYS A 725 34.25 -16.10 -22.33
CA LYS A 725 35.41 -16.25 -23.23
C LYS A 725 36.71 -15.73 -22.61
N ALA A 726 36.75 -15.48 -21.31
CA ALA A 726 37.95 -15.03 -20.62
C ALA A 726 39.06 -16.07 -20.70
N LYS A 727 40.32 -15.61 -20.79
CA LYS A 727 41.50 -16.49 -20.81
C LYS A 727 41.76 -17.09 -19.43
N SER A 728 41.42 -16.38 -18.38
CA SER A 728 41.53 -16.84 -17.00
C SER A 728 40.45 -17.88 -16.68
N GLU A 729 40.90 -19.11 -16.47
CA GLU A 729 40.02 -20.23 -16.13
C GLU A 729 39.22 -19.96 -14.82
N PRO A 730 39.82 -19.38 -13.75
CA PRO A 730 39.04 -18.98 -12.58
C PRO A 730 37.94 -17.98 -12.86
N LEU A 731 38.17 -16.97 -13.71
CA LEU A 731 37.17 -15.95 -14.09
C LEU A 731 36.04 -16.57 -14.91
N MET A 732 36.39 -17.39 -15.92
CA MET A 732 35.41 -18.10 -16.73
C MET A 732 34.56 -19.06 -15.90
N ARG A 733 35.14 -19.78 -14.94
CA ARG A 733 34.41 -20.67 -14.03
C ARG A 733 33.44 -19.93 -13.14
N GLU A 734 33.86 -18.79 -12.58
CA GLU A 734 32.96 -17.98 -11.76
C GLU A 734 31.83 -17.34 -12.57
N ALA A 735 32.10 -16.92 -13.80
CA ALA A 735 31.09 -16.47 -14.75
C ALA A 735 30.01 -17.54 -15.01
N ARG A 736 30.42 -18.78 -15.25
CA ARG A 736 29.49 -19.91 -15.41
C ARG A 736 28.69 -20.18 -14.15
N ARG A 737 29.32 -20.15 -12.97
CA ARG A 737 28.62 -20.30 -11.67
C ARG A 737 27.57 -19.22 -11.44
N ALA A 738 27.89 -17.98 -11.82
CA ALA A 738 26.95 -16.87 -11.69
C ALA A 738 25.72 -17.07 -12.60
N LEU A 739 25.93 -17.51 -13.84
CA LEU A 739 24.84 -17.80 -14.78
C LEU A 739 23.98 -18.99 -14.31
N ILE A 740 24.62 -20.07 -13.83
CA ILE A 740 23.91 -21.24 -13.28
C ILE A 740 23.09 -20.84 -12.06
N TRP A 741 23.64 -19.98 -11.19
CA TRP A 741 22.89 -19.46 -10.05
C TRP A 741 21.69 -18.64 -10.49
N LEU A 742 21.83 -17.74 -11.48
CA LEU A 742 20.72 -16.98 -12.04
C LEU A 742 19.62 -17.89 -12.60
N GLU A 743 20.01 -18.95 -13.34
CA GLU A 743 19.03 -19.91 -13.88
C GLU A 743 18.27 -20.67 -12.79
N ASN A 744 18.93 -20.98 -11.68
CA ASN A 744 18.32 -21.74 -10.57
C ASN A 744 17.63 -20.84 -9.52
N LEU A 745 17.60 -19.52 -9.71
CA LEU A 745 16.83 -18.66 -8.80
C LEU A 745 15.37 -19.08 -8.77
N ASN A 746 14.90 -19.34 -7.55
CA ASN A 746 13.51 -19.61 -7.25
C ASN A 746 13.02 -18.52 -6.28
N GLY A 747 12.34 -17.51 -6.81
CA GLY A 747 11.89 -16.36 -6.01
C GLY A 747 10.84 -16.68 -4.95
N ALA A 748 10.44 -17.96 -4.81
CA ALA A 748 9.50 -18.39 -3.76
C ALA A 748 10.18 -18.76 -2.44
N ASP A 749 11.45 -19.17 -2.47
CA ASP A 749 12.16 -19.75 -1.32
C ASP A 749 13.20 -18.81 -0.72
N GLU A 750 13.62 -17.78 -1.47
CA GLU A 750 14.64 -16.83 -1.04
C GLU A 750 14.02 -15.43 -0.88
N GLY A 751 14.33 -14.73 0.20
CA GLY A 751 14.00 -13.31 0.33
C GLY A 751 14.72 -12.48 -0.75
N MET A 752 14.05 -11.46 -1.31
CA MET A 752 14.64 -10.64 -2.36
C MET A 752 15.91 -9.92 -1.92
N GLN A 753 16.04 -9.57 -0.65
CA GLN A 753 17.25 -8.98 -0.08
C GLN A 753 18.44 -9.97 -0.11
N ASP A 754 18.20 -11.24 0.19
CA ASP A 754 19.22 -12.29 0.12
C ASP A 754 19.66 -12.52 -1.33
N VAL A 755 18.74 -12.49 -2.27
CA VAL A 755 19.02 -12.55 -3.73
C VAL A 755 19.91 -11.38 -4.14
N ARG A 756 19.59 -10.14 -3.73
CA ARG A 756 20.40 -8.95 -4.01
C ARG A 756 21.81 -9.07 -3.43
N ILE A 757 21.94 -9.46 -2.16
CA ILE A 757 23.24 -9.67 -1.49
C ILE A 757 24.06 -10.71 -2.25
N ALA A 758 23.45 -11.81 -2.69
CA ALA A 758 24.13 -12.85 -3.45
C ALA A 758 24.58 -12.35 -4.84
N ALA A 759 23.78 -11.54 -5.52
CA ALA A 759 24.14 -10.91 -6.78
C ALA A 759 25.33 -9.95 -6.62
N VAL A 760 25.28 -9.06 -5.62
CA VAL A 760 26.37 -8.13 -5.30
C VAL A 760 27.68 -8.86 -5.05
N ARG A 761 27.69 -9.91 -4.23
CA ARG A 761 28.88 -10.73 -3.98
C ARG A 761 29.48 -11.31 -5.25
N ARG A 762 28.65 -11.83 -6.16
CA ARG A 762 29.10 -12.37 -7.44
C ARG A 762 29.65 -11.30 -8.37
N ILE A 763 29.02 -10.14 -8.47
CA ILE A 763 29.53 -8.99 -9.22
C ILE A 763 30.93 -8.61 -8.71
N GLN A 764 31.09 -8.48 -7.39
CA GLN A 764 32.37 -8.12 -6.79
C GLN A 764 33.48 -9.16 -7.07
N ILE A 765 33.16 -10.46 -7.01
CA ILE A 765 34.09 -11.54 -7.32
C ILE A 765 34.54 -11.47 -8.80
N LEU A 766 33.56 -11.31 -9.72
CA LEU A 766 33.87 -11.17 -11.14
C LEU A 766 34.76 -9.96 -11.42
N ASP A 767 34.45 -8.80 -10.83
CA ASP A 767 35.24 -7.57 -10.99
C ASP A 767 36.66 -7.74 -10.42
N GLN A 768 36.80 -8.40 -9.28
CA GLN A 768 38.11 -8.67 -8.67
C GLN A 768 38.97 -9.61 -9.55
N LEU A 769 38.39 -10.67 -10.08
CA LEU A 769 39.08 -11.61 -10.96
C LEU A 769 39.45 -10.95 -12.28
N ALA A 770 38.56 -10.18 -12.90
CA ALA A 770 38.83 -9.44 -14.13
C ALA A 770 39.94 -8.40 -13.95
N ARG A 771 40.01 -7.68 -12.82
CA ARG A 771 41.12 -6.77 -12.50
C ARG A 771 42.48 -7.52 -12.35
N LYS A 772 42.49 -8.76 -11.87
CA LYS A 772 43.70 -9.59 -11.77
C LYS A 772 44.16 -10.08 -13.13
N GLU A 773 43.25 -10.39 -14.04
CA GLU A 773 43.58 -10.79 -15.41
C GLU A 773 44.13 -9.62 -16.24
N ALA A 774 43.67 -8.42 -16.00
CA ALA A 774 44.10 -7.21 -16.69
C ALA A 774 45.48 -6.69 -16.24
N ARG A 775 45.98 -7.14 -15.09
CA ARG A 775 47.33 -6.86 -14.58
C ARG A 775 48.34 -7.90 -15.03
#